data_c01cdc756b09bcf4d2f8b645cc234a9a
#
_entry.id   c01cdc756b09bcf4d2f8b645cc234a9a
#
_cell.length_a   1.000
_cell.length_b   1.000
_cell.length_c   1.000
_cell.angle_alpha   90.00
_cell.angle_beta   90.00
_cell.angle_gamma   90.00
#
_symmetry.space_group_name_H-M   'P 1'
#
loop_
_entity.id
_entity.type
_entity.pdbx_description
1 polymer ?
#
loop_
_entity_poly.entity_id
_entity_poly.type
_entity_poly.pdbx_seq_one_letter_code
_entity_poly.pdbx_strand_id
1 'polypeptide(L)'
;MLPFDSPRLIADIGTSYARFALEVARGEFTQITSLRCADYPDFFSAINSYLLQLKPLNVEHAAIAVANPVMGDRVVMTKYHWQFSIESMRLQLGLETLVIVNDFTALAMAVPRLSPRDLHQIGEATGVETGKQTVMGVIGPGSGLGMSGLIPAGDGWISLGSEGGHSSFSPRNEREVAVLRYAWKSFEHVSFERLLSGPGMELMYRALADYANKPGLDLTAPEITERALNATDPICEETLDVFCALLGTAAANLAVTLGALGGIYIGGGIIPRLGSYFESSSFRRRFEEKGRFTSYLKAIPTFVITAEQASFIGISEILEAQLRTIQATPGSAILGQIRRARSDLSPAELRVAEYILAHPRTALNDPITDIAKAAQVSQPTVIRFCRSLGCEGLSDFKLRLASGLTGTVPLTHTQVTQEDSTLELGSKVLGNTASAILQVRSQINRETIDRAIELLNHADRVEFFAVGHYGVIAQDAQFKFLRFGVSSGAYTDQKLQILAAGVLKPRDVAVIISSSGRIPELLEVAEIASKRGAFVVAITSSHSPLARKADVALIVDHVEDVSTHLPMISRILHLLMIDILAVGVALRRNSDNMQLLYAEADELVERPAHIAQNEAAASNKALSDNPGVNLASPLSRLTSHSR
;
A
#
# COMPACT_ATOMS: atom_id res chain seq x y z
N MET A 1 0.69 17.02 -22.77
CA MET A 1 1.75 15.99 -22.88
C MET A 1 2.95 16.54 -22.15
N LEU A 2 3.57 15.72 -21.28
CA LEU A 2 4.81 16.12 -20.63
C LEU A 2 5.92 16.13 -21.67
N PRO A 3 6.81 17.13 -21.70
CA PRO A 3 7.96 17.09 -22.56
C PRO A 3 8.85 15.89 -22.16
N PHE A 4 9.37 15.17 -23.15
CA PHE A 4 10.41 14.17 -22.96
C PHE A 4 11.76 14.92 -22.89
N ASP A 5 12.08 15.44 -21.70
CA ASP A 5 13.32 16.22 -21.51
C ASP A 5 14.56 15.32 -21.48
N SER A 6 14.38 14.03 -21.14
CA SER A 6 15.43 13.00 -21.12
C SER A 6 14.81 11.61 -21.39
N PRO A 7 15.58 10.66 -21.97
CA PRO A 7 15.14 9.28 -22.12
C PRO A 7 14.83 8.63 -20.77
N ARG A 8 13.82 7.75 -20.77
CA ARG A 8 13.39 7.01 -19.58
C ARG A 8 13.85 5.56 -19.65
N LEU A 9 14.31 5.00 -18.54
CA LEU A 9 14.65 3.59 -18.47
C LEU A 9 13.41 2.75 -18.21
N ILE A 10 13.13 1.82 -19.10
CA ILE A 10 12.06 0.84 -18.97
C ILE A 10 12.69 -0.55 -18.89
N ALA A 11 12.29 -1.36 -17.91
CA ALA A 11 12.80 -2.72 -17.80
C ALA A 11 11.72 -3.72 -17.38
N ASP A 12 11.85 -4.95 -17.86
CA ASP A 12 10.99 -6.09 -17.56
C ASP A 12 11.86 -7.26 -17.13
N ILE A 13 11.76 -7.63 -15.85
CA ILE A 13 12.63 -8.60 -15.20
C ILE A 13 11.87 -9.91 -14.99
N GLY A 14 12.08 -10.82 -15.89
CA GLY A 14 11.60 -12.20 -15.77
C GLY A 14 12.50 -13.06 -14.89
N THR A 15 12.20 -14.35 -14.83
CA THR A 15 12.96 -15.33 -14.02
C THR A 15 14.34 -15.68 -14.60
N SER A 16 14.55 -15.54 -15.89
CA SER A 16 15.79 -15.93 -16.58
C SER A 16 16.48 -14.78 -17.26
N TYR A 17 15.72 -13.80 -17.74
CA TYR A 17 16.20 -12.67 -18.50
C TYR A 17 15.64 -11.36 -17.95
N ALA A 18 16.50 -10.35 -17.93
CA ALA A 18 16.18 -8.94 -17.71
C ALA A 18 16.20 -8.22 -19.07
N ARG A 19 15.05 -7.67 -19.47
CA ARG A 19 14.91 -6.90 -20.71
C ARG A 19 14.91 -5.42 -20.37
N PHE A 20 15.76 -4.66 -21.04
CA PHE A 20 15.90 -3.23 -20.85
C PHE A 20 15.60 -2.50 -22.16
N ALA A 21 15.08 -1.29 -22.07
CA ALA A 21 14.87 -0.38 -23.17
C ALA A 21 14.99 1.08 -22.70
N LEU A 22 15.31 1.98 -23.64
CA LEU A 22 15.12 3.40 -23.46
C LEU A 22 13.85 3.85 -24.18
N GLU A 23 12.97 4.50 -23.46
CA GLU A 23 11.84 5.20 -24.03
C GLU A 23 12.28 6.63 -24.38
N VAL A 24 12.33 6.94 -25.67
CA VAL A 24 12.79 8.24 -26.21
C VAL A 24 11.64 9.17 -26.58
N ALA A 25 10.48 8.61 -26.86
CA ALA A 25 9.19 9.28 -26.97
C ALA A 25 8.13 8.31 -26.48
N ARG A 26 6.93 8.79 -26.18
CA ARG A 26 5.87 7.98 -25.57
C ARG A 26 5.54 6.74 -26.40
N GLY A 27 5.83 5.56 -25.83
CA GLY A 27 5.64 4.27 -26.49
C GLY A 27 6.68 3.97 -27.59
N GLU A 28 7.73 4.76 -27.73
CA GLU A 28 8.82 4.55 -28.66
C GLU A 28 10.07 4.07 -27.93
N PHE A 29 10.35 2.77 -28.06
CA PHE A 29 11.43 2.09 -27.34
C PHE A 29 12.62 1.82 -28.23
N THR A 30 13.81 2.20 -27.78
CA THR A 30 15.09 2.00 -28.46
C THR A 30 16.07 1.26 -27.55
N GLN A 31 17.22 0.85 -28.11
CA GLN A 31 18.30 0.18 -27.36
C GLN A 31 17.82 -1.05 -26.58
N ILE A 32 16.84 -1.78 -27.13
CA ILE A 32 16.28 -2.97 -26.48
C ILE A 32 17.36 -4.04 -26.34
N THR A 33 17.65 -4.41 -25.11
CA THR A 33 18.67 -5.41 -24.77
C THR A 33 18.11 -6.42 -23.78
N SER A 34 18.47 -7.68 -23.97
CA SER A 34 18.11 -8.78 -23.06
C SER A 34 19.37 -9.34 -22.42
N LEU A 35 19.45 -9.26 -21.09
CA LEU A 35 20.56 -9.77 -20.29
C LEU A 35 20.13 -11.02 -19.53
N ARG A 36 20.99 -12.03 -19.42
CA ARG A 36 20.70 -13.20 -18.60
C ARG A 36 20.90 -12.83 -17.13
N CYS A 37 19.89 -13.06 -16.30
CA CYS A 37 19.97 -12.75 -14.88
C CYS A 37 21.13 -13.49 -14.18
N ALA A 38 21.44 -14.72 -14.63
CA ALA A 38 22.50 -15.54 -14.07
C ALA A 38 23.92 -14.96 -14.24
N ASP A 39 24.11 -14.04 -15.18
CA ASP A 39 25.42 -13.46 -15.47
C ASP A 39 25.77 -12.29 -14.53
N TYR A 40 24.82 -11.88 -13.64
CA TYR A 40 24.97 -10.73 -12.75
C TYR A 40 24.74 -11.11 -11.29
N PRO A 41 25.62 -10.65 -10.36
CA PRO A 41 25.52 -10.99 -8.95
C PRO A 41 24.31 -10.33 -8.27
N ASP A 42 23.86 -9.17 -8.74
CA ASP A 42 22.75 -8.41 -8.23
C ASP A 42 22.06 -7.59 -9.31
N PHE A 43 20.89 -7.04 -8.97
CA PHE A 43 20.10 -6.26 -9.91
C PHE A 43 20.76 -4.93 -10.30
N PHE A 44 21.46 -4.29 -9.36
CA PHE A 44 22.19 -3.05 -9.63
C PHE A 44 23.25 -3.26 -10.72
N SER A 45 24.00 -4.34 -10.61
CA SER A 45 25.05 -4.70 -11.58
C SER A 45 24.50 -4.89 -13.00
N ALA A 46 23.30 -5.51 -13.12
CA ALA A 46 22.64 -5.70 -14.40
C ALA A 46 22.20 -4.35 -15.03
N ILE A 47 21.52 -3.49 -14.25
CA ILE A 47 21.11 -2.16 -14.71
C ILE A 47 22.32 -1.30 -15.07
N ASN A 48 23.33 -1.28 -14.22
CA ASN A 48 24.53 -0.46 -14.43
C ASN A 48 25.30 -0.93 -15.67
N SER A 49 25.38 -2.26 -15.91
CA SER A 49 25.97 -2.81 -17.13
C SER A 49 25.26 -2.31 -18.39
N TYR A 50 23.93 -2.26 -18.38
CA TYR A 50 23.15 -1.71 -19.49
C TYR A 50 23.41 -0.21 -19.68
N LEU A 51 23.32 0.59 -18.61
CA LEU A 51 23.48 2.05 -18.68
C LEU A 51 24.90 2.46 -19.07
N LEU A 52 25.93 1.71 -18.66
CA LEU A 52 27.33 1.99 -19.02
C LEU A 52 27.58 1.86 -20.54
N GLN A 53 26.85 1.00 -21.24
CA GLN A 53 26.96 0.84 -22.70
C GLN A 53 26.39 2.05 -23.47
N LEU A 54 25.57 2.88 -22.79
CA LEU A 54 24.82 3.98 -23.39
C LEU A 54 25.41 5.37 -23.07
N LYS A 55 26.56 5.44 -22.37
CA LYS A 55 27.19 6.72 -22.01
C LYS A 55 27.67 7.49 -23.24
N PRO A 56 27.48 8.83 -23.30
CA PRO A 56 27.00 9.72 -22.25
C PRO A 56 25.47 9.92 -22.33
N LEU A 57 24.67 9.24 -21.49
CA LEU A 57 23.24 9.40 -21.43
C LEU A 57 22.85 9.72 -19.99
N ASN A 58 22.02 10.75 -19.80
CA ASN A 58 21.41 11.05 -18.52
C ASN A 58 20.00 10.45 -18.49
N VAL A 59 19.74 9.56 -17.51
CA VAL A 59 18.42 8.97 -17.26
C VAL A 59 17.99 9.45 -15.88
N GLU A 60 16.87 10.16 -15.82
CA GLU A 60 16.34 10.71 -14.57
C GLU A 60 15.18 9.86 -14.02
N HIS A 61 14.44 9.18 -14.88
CA HIS A 61 13.27 8.42 -14.53
C HIS A 61 13.34 6.99 -15.02
N ALA A 62 12.98 6.05 -14.17
CA ALA A 62 12.93 4.63 -14.49
C ALA A 62 11.65 3.96 -13.97
N ALA A 63 11.17 2.99 -14.72
CA ALA A 63 10.15 2.05 -14.23
C ALA A 63 10.50 0.62 -14.65
N ILE A 64 10.28 -0.31 -13.73
CA ILE A 64 10.73 -1.70 -13.85
C ILE A 64 9.61 -2.62 -13.41
N ALA A 65 9.25 -3.58 -14.27
CA ALA A 65 8.38 -4.68 -13.90
C ALA A 65 9.21 -5.86 -13.38
N VAL A 66 8.71 -6.51 -12.34
CA VAL A 66 9.32 -7.71 -11.75
C VAL A 66 8.28 -8.82 -11.62
N ALA A 67 8.69 -10.06 -11.85
CA ALA A 67 7.82 -11.24 -11.75
C ALA A 67 7.56 -11.65 -10.28
N ASN A 68 7.24 -10.67 -9.43
CA ASN A 68 7.02 -10.84 -7.99
C ASN A 68 6.04 -9.80 -7.44
N PRO A 69 5.34 -10.10 -6.33
CA PRO A 69 4.63 -9.09 -5.57
C PRO A 69 5.58 -8.00 -5.07
N VAL A 70 5.18 -6.74 -5.21
CA VAL A 70 5.94 -5.59 -4.69
C VAL A 70 5.18 -5.02 -3.49
N MET A 71 5.73 -5.20 -2.29
CA MET A 71 5.13 -4.76 -1.03
C MET A 71 6.13 -3.88 -0.26
N GLY A 72 5.89 -2.58 -0.27
CA GLY A 72 6.78 -1.60 0.39
C GLY A 72 8.10 -1.39 -0.36
N ASP A 73 9.16 -1.02 0.36
CA ASP A 73 10.45 -0.63 -0.22
C ASP A 73 11.35 -1.83 -0.59
N ARG A 74 11.12 -2.99 0.03
CA ARG A 74 11.98 -4.17 -0.19
C ARG A 74 11.39 -5.11 -1.23
N VAL A 75 12.14 -5.33 -2.29
CA VAL A 75 11.84 -6.33 -3.32
C VAL A 75 12.70 -7.56 -3.09
N VAL A 76 12.05 -8.74 -3.05
CA VAL A 76 12.73 -10.05 -2.93
C VAL A 76 12.24 -10.92 -4.06
N MET A 77 13.11 -11.33 -4.96
CA MET A 77 12.73 -12.17 -6.09
C MET A 77 12.64 -13.64 -5.68
N THR A 78 11.46 -14.23 -5.75
CA THR A 78 11.19 -15.59 -5.24
C THR A 78 11.92 -16.72 -6.00
N LYS A 79 12.22 -16.49 -7.28
CA LYS A 79 12.88 -17.49 -8.15
C LYS A 79 14.33 -17.14 -8.46
N TYR A 80 14.87 -16.09 -7.83
CA TYR A 80 16.23 -15.62 -8.02
C TYR A 80 16.79 -15.00 -6.74
N HIS A 81 18.11 -14.96 -6.59
CA HIS A 81 18.77 -14.46 -5.36
C HIS A 81 18.78 -12.94 -5.21
N TRP A 82 18.25 -12.18 -6.17
CA TRP A 82 18.24 -10.72 -6.13
C TRP A 82 17.25 -10.19 -5.09
N GLN A 83 17.73 -9.31 -4.25
CA GLN A 83 16.93 -8.55 -3.30
C GLN A 83 17.50 -7.15 -3.16
N PHE A 84 16.63 -6.15 -3.08
CA PHE A 84 17.06 -4.75 -2.99
C PHE A 84 15.97 -3.87 -2.35
N SER A 85 16.41 -2.70 -1.87
CA SER A 85 15.54 -1.59 -1.48
C SER A 85 15.36 -0.68 -2.70
N ILE A 86 14.10 -0.33 -3.01
CA ILE A 86 13.76 0.56 -4.14
C ILE A 86 14.43 1.92 -3.95
N GLU A 87 14.37 2.49 -2.75
CA GLU A 87 14.96 3.80 -2.46
C GLU A 87 16.49 3.77 -2.50
N SER A 88 17.13 2.73 -1.95
CA SER A 88 18.57 2.56 -2.08
C SER A 88 19.01 2.45 -3.54
N MET A 89 18.28 1.68 -4.34
CA MET A 89 18.54 1.50 -5.77
C MET A 89 18.40 2.82 -6.54
N ARG A 90 17.32 3.58 -6.25
CA ARG A 90 17.08 4.89 -6.83
C ARG A 90 18.25 5.85 -6.59
N LEU A 91 18.73 5.91 -5.34
CA LEU A 91 19.85 6.76 -4.95
C LEU A 91 21.19 6.32 -5.61
N GLN A 92 21.46 5.02 -5.61
CA GLN A 92 22.69 4.48 -6.24
C GLN A 92 22.76 4.73 -7.75
N LEU A 93 21.60 4.67 -8.43
CA LEU A 93 21.49 4.94 -9.86
C LEU A 93 21.41 6.45 -10.19
N GLY A 94 21.27 7.31 -9.19
CA GLY A 94 21.11 8.76 -9.38
C GLY A 94 19.78 9.16 -10.01
N LEU A 95 18.74 8.33 -9.89
CA LEU A 95 17.43 8.58 -10.48
C LEU A 95 16.60 9.54 -9.63
N GLU A 96 15.84 10.42 -10.28
CA GLU A 96 14.80 11.21 -9.61
C GLU A 96 13.58 10.35 -9.25
N THR A 97 13.19 9.45 -10.16
CA THR A 97 12.05 8.55 -9.97
C THR A 97 12.43 7.12 -10.33
N LEU A 98 12.13 6.18 -9.43
CA LEU A 98 12.20 4.74 -9.70
C LEU A 98 10.87 4.11 -9.28
N VAL A 99 10.16 3.51 -10.23
CA VAL A 99 8.91 2.79 -9.99
C VAL A 99 9.16 1.30 -10.21
N ILE A 100 8.83 0.48 -9.21
CA ILE A 100 8.88 -0.98 -9.35
C ILE A 100 7.45 -1.51 -9.23
N VAL A 101 7.05 -2.37 -10.18
CA VAL A 101 5.70 -2.94 -10.23
C VAL A 101 5.75 -4.43 -10.54
N ASN A 102 4.65 -5.13 -10.27
CA ASN A 102 4.50 -6.50 -10.74
C ASN A 102 4.31 -6.55 -12.27
N ASP A 103 4.82 -7.58 -12.94
CA ASP A 103 4.78 -7.75 -14.41
C ASP A 103 3.36 -7.83 -14.97
N PHE A 104 2.42 -8.51 -14.29
CA PHE A 104 1.02 -8.55 -14.72
C PHE A 104 0.26 -7.26 -14.43
N THR A 105 0.64 -6.51 -13.40
CA THR A 105 0.16 -5.15 -13.18
C THR A 105 0.57 -4.24 -14.34
N ALA A 106 1.82 -4.37 -14.81
CA ALA A 106 2.30 -3.65 -15.97
C ALA A 106 1.57 -4.08 -17.25
N LEU A 107 1.44 -5.40 -17.48
CA LEU A 107 0.73 -5.91 -18.64
C LEU A 107 -0.74 -5.45 -18.70
N ALA A 108 -1.43 -5.38 -17.56
CA ALA A 108 -2.78 -4.85 -17.48
C ALA A 108 -2.84 -3.38 -17.96
N MET A 109 -1.91 -2.55 -17.51
CA MET A 109 -1.84 -1.14 -17.91
C MET A 109 -1.53 -0.94 -19.40
N ALA A 110 -0.97 -1.94 -20.07
CA ALA A 110 -0.78 -1.90 -21.52
C ALA A 110 -2.10 -2.02 -22.30
N VAL A 111 -3.06 -2.82 -21.81
CA VAL A 111 -4.26 -3.21 -22.54
C VAL A 111 -5.01 -2.03 -23.21
N PRO A 112 -5.26 -0.89 -22.52
CA PRO A 112 -5.95 0.25 -23.15
C PRO A 112 -5.16 0.94 -24.26
N ARG A 113 -3.87 0.60 -24.43
CA ARG A 113 -2.96 1.19 -25.43
C ARG A 113 -2.69 0.26 -26.60
N LEU A 114 -3.06 -1.01 -26.47
CA LEU A 114 -2.89 -1.96 -27.56
C LEU A 114 -3.84 -1.64 -28.70
N SER A 115 -3.32 -1.74 -29.90
CA SER A 115 -4.12 -1.61 -31.11
C SER A 115 -4.84 -2.94 -31.43
N PRO A 116 -5.90 -2.95 -32.25
CA PRO A 116 -6.53 -4.20 -32.69
C PRO A 116 -5.56 -5.18 -33.37
N ARG A 117 -4.43 -4.71 -33.90
CA ARG A 117 -3.40 -5.56 -34.51
C ARG A 117 -2.54 -6.30 -33.49
N ASP A 118 -2.52 -5.80 -32.27
CA ASP A 118 -1.76 -6.34 -31.14
C ASP A 118 -2.58 -7.39 -30.36
N LEU A 119 -3.83 -7.62 -30.78
CA LEU A 119 -4.80 -8.47 -30.10
C LEU A 119 -5.38 -9.48 -31.10
N HIS A 120 -5.39 -10.74 -30.69
CA HIS A 120 -6.05 -11.81 -31.44
C HIS A 120 -7.26 -12.32 -30.66
N GLN A 121 -8.47 -12.13 -31.21
CA GLN A 121 -9.70 -12.53 -30.54
C GLN A 121 -9.91 -14.04 -30.63
N ILE A 122 -10.29 -14.65 -29.50
CA ILE A 122 -10.61 -16.08 -29.41
C ILE A 122 -12.12 -16.24 -29.19
N GLY A 123 -12.76 -16.93 -30.14
CA GLY A 123 -14.20 -17.16 -30.16
C GLY A 123 -15.01 -15.96 -30.64
N GLU A 124 -16.31 -16.18 -30.84
CA GLU A 124 -17.26 -15.19 -31.30
C GLU A 124 -17.93 -14.54 -30.09
N ALA A 125 -17.49 -13.36 -29.70
CA ALA A 125 -18.22 -12.56 -28.71
C ALA A 125 -18.90 -11.40 -29.40
N THR A 126 -20.18 -11.25 -29.19
CA THR A 126 -21.02 -10.16 -29.73
C THR A 126 -20.85 -8.86 -28.92
N GLY A 127 -19.72 -8.65 -28.31
CA GLY A 127 -19.23 -7.41 -27.71
C GLY A 127 -20.23 -6.61 -26.89
N VAL A 128 -19.84 -6.27 -25.68
CA VAL A 128 -20.35 -5.09 -24.96
C VAL A 128 -19.97 -3.86 -25.79
N GLU A 129 -20.86 -2.92 -25.98
CA GLU A 129 -20.62 -1.66 -26.72
C GLU A 129 -19.23 -1.10 -26.39
N THR A 130 -18.35 -1.08 -27.37
CA THR A 130 -16.94 -0.63 -27.28
C THR A 130 -16.82 0.89 -27.10
N GLY A 131 -17.56 1.47 -26.20
CA GLY A 131 -17.53 2.91 -25.90
C GLY A 131 -17.55 3.24 -24.41
N LYS A 132 -17.85 2.27 -23.56
CA LYS A 132 -17.85 2.47 -22.10
C LYS A 132 -16.57 1.87 -21.51
N GLN A 133 -15.86 2.64 -20.74
CA GLN A 133 -14.77 2.13 -19.90
C GLN A 133 -15.35 1.09 -18.94
N THR A 134 -15.04 -0.19 -19.16
CA THR A 134 -15.52 -1.32 -18.36
C THR A 134 -14.35 -2.10 -17.81
N VAL A 135 -14.54 -2.77 -16.67
CA VAL A 135 -13.51 -3.59 -16.04
C VAL A 135 -12.98 -4.64 -17.02
N MET A 136 -11.66 -4.81 -17.08
CA MET A 136 -10.95 -5.80 -17.87
C MET A 136 -10.15 -6.73 -16.96
N GLY A 137 -9.96 -7.98 -17.38
CA GLY A 137 -9.11 -8.94 -16.69
C GLY A 137 -7.92 -9.34 -17.54
N VAL A 138 -6.78 -9.58 -16.93
CA VAL A 138 -5.57 -10.07 -17.58
C VAL A 138 -5.11 -11.34 -16.89
N ILE A 139 -4.80 -12.37 -17.67
CA ILE A 139 -4.31 -13.66 -17.18
C ILE A 139 -3.24 -14.17 -18.13
N GLY A 140 -2.22 -14.87 -17.61
CA GLY A 140 -1.22 -15.42 -18.51
C GLY A 140 -0.33 -16.47 -17.87
N PRO A 141 -0.29 -17.67 -18.48
CA PRO A 141 0.62 -18.72 -18.08
C PRO A 141 2.04 -18.49 -18.65
N GLY A 142 3.02 -18.71 -17.79
CA GLY A 142 4.44 -18.62 -18.12
C GLY A 142 5.26 -19.54 -17.22
N SER A 143 6.25 -19.01 -16.51
CA SER A 143 6.94 -19.72 -15.41
C SER A 143 6.05 -19.89 -14.16
N GLY A 144 4.97 -19.12 -14.08
CA GLY A 144 3.87 -19.18 -13.13
C GLY A 144 2.58 -18.82 -13.85
N LEU A 145 1.53 -18.43 -13.10
CA LEU A 145 0.26 -17.93 -13.62
C LEU A 145 -0.01 -16.54 -13.06
N GLY A 146 0.27 -15.52 -13.84
CA GLY A 146 -0.05 -14.15 -13.46
C GLY A 146 -1.51 -13.82 -13.72
N MET A 147 -2.08 -13.01 -12.83
CA MET A 147 -3.43 -12.45 -12.98
C MET A 147 -3.44 -10.99 -12.53
N SER A 148 -4.22 -10.19 -13.21
CA SER A 148 -4.47 -8.79 -12.86
C SER A 148 -5.84 -8.34 -13.34
N GLY A 149 -6.31 -7.21 -12.85
CA GLY A 149 -7.51 -6.54 -13.33
C GLY A 149 -7.21 -5.08 -13.66
N LEU A 150 -8.08 -4.48 -14.45
CA LEU A 150 -8.01 -3.07 -14.80
C LEU A 150 -9.39 -2.44 -14.60
N ILE A 151 -9.45 -1.42 -13.73
CA ILE A 151 -10.68 -0.73 -13.36
C ILE A 151 -10.65 0.69 -13.93
N PRO A 152 -11.72 1.17 -14.59
CA PRO A 152 -11.81 2.57 -15.00
C PRO A 152 -11.81 3.51 -13.80
N ALA A 153 -11.06 4.60 -13.87
CA ALA A 153 -10.98 5.62 -12.83
C ALA A 153 -10.88 7.01 -13.46
N GLY A 154 -11.99 7.75 -13.49
CA GLY A 154 -12.06 9.03 -14.20
C GLY A 154 -11.67 8.86 -15.67
N ASP A 155 -10.72 9.65 -16.16
CA ASP A 155 -10.20 9.55 -17.53
C ASP A 155 -9.08 8.52 -17.68
N GLY A 156 -8.73 7.79 -16.61
CA GLY A 156 -7.63 6.84 -16.55
C GLY A 156 -8.04 5.44 -16.12
N TRP A 157 -7.02 4.66 -15.71
CA TRP A 157 -7.18 3.27 -15.30
C TRP A 157 -6.40 3.00 -14.02
N ILE A 158 -6.93 2.12 -13.19
CA ILE A 158 -6.25 1.57 -12.01
C ILE A 158 -6.06 0.08 -12.24
N SER A 159 -4.81 -0.38 -12.18
CA SER A 159 -4.49 -1.79 -12.22
C SER A 159 -4.60 -2.42 -10.81
N LEU A 160 -5.14 -3.64 -10.76
CA LEU A 160 -5.23 -4.43 -9.54
C LEU A 160 -4.05 -5.38 -9.46
N GLY A 161 -3.21 -5.23 -8.45
CA GLY A 161 -2.25 -6.27 -8.07
C GLY A 161 -2.98 -7.50 -7.57
N SER A 162 -2.70 -8.67 -8.13
CA SER A 162 -3.39 -9.91 -7.78
C SER A 162 -2.46 -11.11 -7.83
N GLU A 163 -2.58 -11.98 -6.85
CA GLU A 163 -1.99 -13.32 -6.80
C GLU A 163 -3.06 -14.39 -7.07
N GLY A 164 -4.03 -14.08 -7.92
CA GLY A 164 -5.17 -14.95 -8.25
C GLY A 164 -4.78 -16.30 -8.86
N GLY A 165 -3.59 -16.42 -9.45
CA GLY A 165 -3.01 -17.70 -9.89
C GLY A 165 -2.87 -18.73 -8.77
N HIS A 166 -2.71 -18.28 -7.52
CA HIS A 166 -2.62 -19.12 -6.34
C HIS A 166 -3.97 -19.56 -5.78
N SER A 167 -5.10 -19.21 -6.39
CA SER A 167 -6.41 -19.74 -6.01
C SER A 167 -6.49 -21.25 -6.21
N SER A 168 -7.21 -21.94 -5.31
CA SER A 168 -7.32 -23.39 -5.31
C SER A 168 -7.89 -23.93 -6.62
N PHE A 169 -7.27 -24.95 -7.16
CA PHE A 169 -7.77 -25.67 -8.32
C PHE A 169 -9.03 -26.47 -7.97
N SER A 170 -10.04 -26.41 -8.83
CA SER A 170 -11.29 -27.17 -8.71
C SER A 170 -11.52 -28.00 -9.98
N PRO A 171 -11.38 -29.34 -9.94
CA PRO A 171 -11.59 -30.21 -11.09
C PRO A 171 -13.07 -30.32 -11.49
N ARG A 172 -13.34 -30.53 -12.77
CA ARG A 172 -14.69 -30.63 -13.35
C ARG A 172 -14.99 -31.97 -14.03
N ASN A 173 -14.00 -32.83 -14.18
CA ASN A 173 -14.13 -34.16 -14.78
C ASN A 173 -13.09 -35.11 -14.18
N GLU A 174 -13.23 -36.43 -14.50
CA GLU A 174 -12.38 -37.48 -13.96
C GLU A 174 -10.89 -37.33 -14.29
N ARG A 175 -10.55 -36.79 -15.47
CA ARG A 175 -9.16 -36.50 -15.86
C ARG A 175 -8.54 -35.42 -14.96
N GLU A 176 -9.28 -34.34 -14.72
CA GLU A 176 -8.84 -33.26 -13.83
C GLU A 176 -8.76 -33.73 -12.38
N VAL A 177 -9.63 -34.66 -11.95
CA VAL A 177 -9.53 -35.35 -10.64
C VAL A 177 -8.27 -36.19 -10.57
N ALA A 178 -7.93 -36.93 -11.63
CA ALA A 178 -6.70 -37.70 -11.69
C ALA A 178 -5.45 -36.81 -11.60
N VAL A 179 -5.43 -35.69 -12.31
CA VAL A 179 -4.37 -34.66 -12.21
C VAL A 179 -4.26 -34.12 -10.78
N LEU A 180 -5.38 -33.80 -10.12
CA LEU A 180 -5.40 -33.30 -8.75
C LEU A 180 -4.85 -34.36 -7.76
N ARG A 181 -5.31 -35.62 -7.88
CA ARG A 181 -4.83 -36.71 -7.04
C ARG A 181 -3.32 -36.96 -7.22
N TYR A 182 -2.83 -36.87 -8.44
CA TYR A 182 -1.40 -37.00 -8.73
C TYR A 182 -0.60 -35.83 -8.11
N ALA A 183 -1.09 -34.61 -8.25
CA ALA A 183 -0.46 -33.41 -7.70
C ALA A 183 -0.40 -33.45 -6.16
N TRP A 184 -1.39 -34.01 -5.47
CA TRP A 184 -1.40 -34.18 -4.02
C TRP A 184 -0.30 -35.10 -3.50
N LYS A 185 0.31 -35.94 -4.35
CA LYS A 185 1.49 -36.73 -3.96
C LYS A 185 2.69 -35.85 -3.58
N SER A 186 2.71 -34.59 -4.07
CA SER A 186 3.84 -33.66 -3.90
C SER A 186 3.47 -32.31 -3.30
N PHE A 187 2.20 -31.92 -3.29
CA PHE A 187 1.73 -30.59 -2.86
C PHE A 187 0.49 -30.69 -1.98
N GLU A 188 0.51 -30.09 -0.79
CA GLU A 188 -0.67 -29.99 0.07
C GLU A 188 -1.75 -29.08 -0.53
N HIS A 189 -1.34 -27.95 -1.13
CA HIS A 189 -2.22 -27.01 -1.83
C HIS A 189 -1.92 -27.03 -3.34
N VAL A 190 -2.92 -27.41 -4.13
CA VAL A 190 -2.85 -27.37 -5.60
C VAL A 190 -3.61 -26.15 -6.09
N SER A 191 -2.88 -25.13 -6.52
CA SER A 191 -3.42 -23.91 -7.13
C SER A 191 -3.55 -24.04 -8.64
N PHE A 192 -4.26 -23.09 -9.28
CA PHE A 192 -4.24 -22.98 -10.74
C PHE A 192 -2.82 -22.79 -11.28
N GLU A 193 -1.97 -22.02 -10.61
CA GLU A 193 -0.57 -21.84 -11.02
C GLU A 193 0.22 -23.15 -11.04
N ARG A 194 -0.03 -24.06 -10.09
CA ARG A 194 0.63 -25.38 -10.06
C ARG A 194 0.40 -26.19 -11.34
N LEU A 195 -0.69 -25.91 -12.05
CA LEU A 195 -1.06 -26.60 -13.28
C LEU A 195 -0.88 -25.72 -14.52
N LEU A 196 -1.21 -24.45 -14.44
CA LEU A 196 -1.16 -23.49 -15.55
C LEU A 196 0.18 -22.74 -15.59
N SER A 197 1.25 -23.50 -15.71
CA SER A 197 2.61 -22.99 -15.86
C SER A 197 3.45 -24.00 -16.64
N GLY A 198 4.69 -23.65 -17.03
CA GLY A 198 5.60 -24.62 -17.64
C GLY A 198 5.78 -25.88 -16.78
N PRO A 199 6.25 -25.76 -15.54
CA PRO A 199 6.33 -26.91 -14.63
C PRO A 199 4.98 -27.62 -14.39
N GLY A 200 3.87 -26.88 -14.44
CA GLY A 200 2.52 -27.41 -14.32
C GLY A 200 2.12 -28.28 -15.51
N MET A 201 2.51 -27.91 -16.71
CA MET A 201 2.29 -28.72 -17.92
C MET A 201 3.03 -30.04 -17.82
N GLU A 202 4.28 -30.05 -17.33
CA GLU A 202 5.06 -31.26 -17.09
C GLU A 202 4.41 -32.16 -16.02
N LEU A 203 3.89 -31.54 -14.93
CA LEU A 203 3.15 -32.25 -13.89
C LEU A 203 1.88 -32.91 -14.46
N MET A 204 1.11 -32.18 -15.27
CA MET A 204 -0.11 -32.69 -15.91
C MET A 204 0.20 -33.86 -16.87
N TYR A 205 1.26 -33.73 -17.66
CA TYR A 205 1.70 -34.82 -18.56
C TYR A 205 1.98 -36.10 -17.76
N ARG A 206 2.77 -36.02 -16.68
CA ARG A 206 3.05 -37.18 -15.83
C ARG A 206 1.78 -37.77 -15.17
N ALA A 207 0.87 -36.89 -14.75
CA ALA A 207 -0.40 -37.29 -14.15
C ALA A 207 -1.31 -38.04 -15.15
N LEU A 208 -1.40 -37.55 -16.39
CA LEU A 208 -2.21 -38.16 -17.44
C LEU A 208 -1.58 -39.46 -17.95
N ALA A 209 -0.24 -39.55 -18.01
CA ALA A 209 0.47 -40.82 -18.30
C ALA A 209 0.17 -41.88 -17.22
N ASP A 210 0.25 -41.52 -15.93
CA ASP A 210 -0.10 -42.38 -14.79
C ASP A 210 -1.57 -42.86 -14.88
N TYR A 211 -2.49 -41.91 -15.16
CA TYR A 211 -3.90 -42.22 -15.35
C TYR A 211 -4.19 -43.19 -16.53
N ALA A 212 -3.43 -43.04 -17.62
CA ALA A 212 -3.50 -43.92 -18.79
C ALA A 212 -2.76 -45.26 -18.62
N ASN A 213 -2.14 -45.51 -17.46
CA ASN A 213 -1.25 -46.65 -17.19
C ASN A 213 -0.10 -46.77 -18.21
N LYS A 214 0.45 -45.64 -18.65
CA LYS A 214 1.60 -45.57 -19.56
C LYS A 214 2.83 -45.07 -18.83
N PRO A 215 4.05 -45.52 -19.22
CA PRO A 215 5.26 -44.93 -18.67
C PRO A 215 5.34 -43.46 -19.06
N GLY A 216 5.43 -42.56 -18.07
CA GLY A 216 5.69 -41.14 -18.29
C GLY A 216 7.14 -40.92 -18.74
N LEU A 217 7.34 -40.13 -19.79
CA LEU A 217 8.65 -39.65 -20.20
C LEU A 217 9.02 -38.41 -19.40
N ASP A 218 10.30 -38.15 -19.25
CA ASP A 218 10.79 -36.91 -18.65
C ASP A 218 10.87 -35.84 -19.73
N LEU A 219 9.73 -35.21 -20.03
CA LEU A 219 9.57 -34.18 -21.05
C LEU A 219 9.45 -32.80 -20.42
N THR A 220 10.10 -31.82 -21.02
CA THR A 220 9.93 -30.43 -20.72
C THR A 220 8.64 -29.84 -21.36
N ALA A 221 8.11 -28.76 -20.83
CA ALA A 221 6.91 -28.12 -21.36
C ALA A 221 7.02 -27.75 -22.86
N PRO A 222 8.15 -27.24 -23.39
CA PRO A 222 8.33 -27.08 -24.84
C PRO A 222 8.24 -28.38 -25.64
N GLU A 223 8.84 -29.48 -25.17
CA GLU A 223 8.77 -30.78 -25.85
C GLU A 223 7.37 -31.36 -25.86
N ILE A 224 6.64 -31.23 -24.73
CA ILE A 224 5.21 -31.62 -24.63
C ILE A 224 4.39 -30.84 -25.65
N THR A 225 4.59 -29.51 -25.72
CA THR A 225 3.89 -28.62 -26.66
C THR A 225 4.21 -29.02 -28.11
N GLU A 226 5.48 -29.22 -28.43
CA GLU A 226 5.91 -29.60 -29.80
C GLU A 226 5.29 -30.94 -30.23
N ARG A 227 5.35 -31.97 -29.36
CA ARG A 227 4.77 -33.28 -29.66
C ARG A 227 3.25 -33.24 -29.80
N ALA A 228 2.58 -32.40 -28.97
CA ALA A 228 1.14 -32.20 -29.08
C ALA A 228 0.75 -31.53 -30.40
N LEU A 229 1.42 -30.45 -30.78
CA LEU A 229 1.16 -29.70 -32.01
C LEU A 229 1.42 -30.55 -33.28
N ASN A 230 2.41 -31.43 -33.23
CA ASN A 230 2.75 -32.36 -34.32
C ASN A 230 1.97 -33.67 -34.28
N ALA A 231 1.06 -33.86 -33.31
CA ALA A 231 0.25 -35.07 -33.11
C ALA A 231 1.10 -36.36 -33.03
N THR A 232 2.29 -36.29 -32.38
CA THR A 232 3.23 -37.40 -32.27
C THR A 232 3.08 -38.18 -30.97
N ASP A 233 2.39 -37.61 -29.95
CA ASP A 233 2.18 -38.24 -28.66
C ASP A 233 0.76 -37.92 -28.14
N PRO A 234 -0.16 -38.88 -28.08
CA PRO A 234 -1.54 -38.68 -27.63
C PRO A 234 -1.67 -38.13 -26.21
N ILE A 235 -0.69 -38.43 -25.31
CA ILE A 235 -0.72 -37.91 -23.95
C ILE A 235 -0.30 -36.42 -23.94
N CYS A 236 0.64 -36.04 -24.81
CA CYS A 236 0.99 -34.65 -25.00
C CYS A 236 -0.20 -33.83 -25.56
N GLU A 237 -0.93 -34.38 -26.56
CA GLU A 237 -2.16 -33.78 -27.10
C GLU A 237 -3.22 -33.58 -26.02
N GLU A 238 -3.48 -34.65 -25.21
CA GLU A 238 -4.41 -34.59 -24.09
C GLU A 238 -3.97 -33.56 -23.02
N THR A 239 -2.68 -33.51 -22.72
CA THR A 239 -2.11 -32.57 -21.76
C THR A 239 -2.35 -31.13 -22.21
N LEU A 240 -2.13 -30.82 -23.48
CA LEU A 240 -2.31 -29.50 -24.03
C LEU A 240 -3.80 -29.08 -24.06
N ASP A 241 -4.71 -30.01 -24.39
CA ASP A 241 -6.16 -29.76 -24.35
C ASP A 241 -6.64 -29.51 -22.92
N VAL A 242 -6.20 -30.30 -21.93
CA VAL A 242 -6.53 -30.09 -20.52
C VAL A 242 -5.96 -28.74 -20.04
N PHE A 243 -4.75 -28.39 -20.44
CA PHE A 243 -4.15 -27.09 -20.11
C PHE A 243 -5.01 -25.92 -20.62
N CYS A 244 -5.43 -25.97 -21.89
CA CYS A 244 -6.29 -24.94 -22.46
C CYS A 244 -7.67 -24.89 -21.78
N ALA A 245 -8.25 -26.04 -21.45
CA ALA A 245 -9.52 -26.12 -20.73
C ALA A 245 -9.42 -25.51 -19.31
N LEU A 246 -8.36 -25.81 -18.58
CA LEU A 246 -8.12 -25.23 -17.24
C LEU A 246 -7.89 -23.72 -17.31
N LEU A 247 -7.16 -23.24 -18.32
CA LEU A 247 -6.99 -21.80 -18.54
C LEU A 247 -8.34 -21.13 -18.80
N GLY A 248 -9.24 -21.76 -19.58
CA GLY A 248 -10.61 -21.28 -19.77
C GLY A 248 -11.38 -21.20 -18.45
N THR A 249 -11.22 -22.18 -17.57
CA THR A 249 -11.86 -22.16 -16.24
C THR A 249 -11.31 -21.01 -15.36
N ALA A 250 -9.99 -20.83 -15.33
CA ALA A 250 -9.33 -19.77 -14.56
C ALA A 250 -9.71 -18.38 -15.07
N ALA A 251 -9.71 -18.18 -16.40
CA ALA A 251 -10.15 -16.96 -17.06
C ALA A 251 -11.64 -16.64 -16.78
N ALA A 252 -12.51 -17.65 -16.79
CA ALA A 252 -13.92 -17.50 -16.42
C ALA A 252 -14.10 -17.12 -14.95
N ASN A 253 -13.30 -17.69 -14.05
CA ASN A 253 -13.30 -17.31 -12.62
C ASN A 253 -12.88 -15.84 -12.47
N LEU A 254 -11.81 -15.41 -13.13
CA LEU A 254 -11.36 -14.02 -13.14
C LEU A 254 -12.46 -13.08 -13.67
N ALA A 255 -13.09 -13.45 -14.79
CA ALA A 255 -14.16 -12.65 -15.42
C ALA A 255 -15.36 -12.42 -14.49
N VAL A 256 -15.84 -13.47 -13.82
CA VAL A 256 -17.01 -13.34 -12.91
C VAL A 256 -16.63 -12.68 -11.58
N THR A 257 -15.39 -12.86 -11.10
CA THR A 257 -14.91 -12.25 -9.86
C THR A 257 -14.74 -10.74 -9.99
N LEU A 258 -14.20 -10.28 -11.11
CA LEU A 258 -13.96 -8.86 -11.36
C LEU A 258 -15.16 -8.16 -12.02
N GLY A 259 -16.13 -8.89 -12.57
CA GLY A 259 -17.13 -8.31 -13.45
C GLY A 259 -16.52 -7.76 -14.75
N ALA A 260 -15.54 -8.47 -15.33
CA ALA A 260 -14.68 -8.01 -16.42
C ALA A 260 -15.41 -8.00 -17.78
N LEU A 261 -16.44 -7.17 -17.92
CA LEU A 261 -17.24 -7.03 -19.16
C LEU A 261 -16.44 -6.45 -20.32
N GLY A 262 -15.35 -5.71 -20.05
CA GLY A 262 -14.45 -5.17 -21.07
C GLY A 262 -13.54 -6.20 -21.73
N GLY A 263 -13.60 -7.45 -21.29
CA GLY A 263 -12.86 -8.57 -21.88
C GLY A 263 -11.82 -9.19 -20.94
N ILE A 264 -11.38 -10.38 -21.34
CA ILE A 264 -10.25 -11.08 -20.75
C ILE A 264 -9.10 -11.10 -21.76
N TYR A 265 -7.95 -10.61 -21.32
CA TYR A 265 -6.73 -10.50 -22.12
C TYR A 265 -5.71 -11.53 -21.65
N ILE A 266 -5.28 -12.37 -22.57
CA ILE A 266 -4.41 -13.51 -22.27
C ILE A 266 -2.99 -13.14 -22.70
N GLY A 267 -2.10 -13.03 -21.73
CA GLY A 267 -0.67 -12.78 -21.93
C GLY A 267 0.20 -13.99 -21.60
N GLY A 268 1.44 -13.71 -21.24
CA GLY A 268 2.42 -14.73 -20.88
C GLY A 268 3.09 -15.42 -22.08
N GLY A 269 4.13 -16.18 -21.80
CA GLY A 269 5.01 -16.74 -22.85
C GLY A 269 4.54 -18.05 -23.48
N ILE A 270 3.49 -18.71 -22.95
CA ILE A 270 3.06 -20.03 -23.44
C ILE A 270 2.05 -19.88 -24.57
N ILE A 271 0.97 -19.13 -24.35
CA ILE A 271 -0.20 -19.09 -25.26
C ILE A 271 0.13 -18.58 -26.67
N PRO A 272 0.91 -17.51 -26.87
CA PRO A 272 1.24 -17.04 -28.21
C PRO A 272 1.98 -18.09 -29.06
N ARG A 273 2.69 -19.03 -28.42
CA ARG A 273 3.42 -20.11 -29.10
C ARG A 273 2.51 -21.23 -29.62
N LEU A 274 1.28 -21.32 -29.13
CA LEU A 274 0.32 -22.33 -29.58
C LEU A 274 -0.31 -21.97 -30.93
N GLY A 275 -0.26 -20.71 -31.34
CA GLY A 275 -0.79 -20.23 -32.62
C GLY A 275 -2.25 -20.62 -32.83
N SER A 276 -2.58 -21.11 -34.03
CA SER A 276 -3.94 -21.52 -34.42
C SER A 276 -4.51 -22.69 -33.61
N TYR A 277 -3.66 -23.49 -32.95
CA TYR A 277 -4.14 -24.56 -32.05
C TYR A 277 -4.99 -23.97 -30.91
N PHE A 278 -4.55 -22.84 -30.32
CA PHE A 278 -5.27 -22.23 -29.20
C PHE A 278 -6.68 -21.77 -29.59
N GLU A 279 -6.87 -21.29 -30.82
CA GLU A 279 -8.18 -20.88 -31.33
C GLU A 279 -9.19 -22.03 -31.38
N SER A 280 -8.74 -23.22 -31.79
CA SER A 280 -9.57 -24.41 -31.90
C SER A 280 -9.64 -25.25 -30.62
N SER A 281 -8.86 -24.86 -29.58
CA SER A 281 -8.76 -25.59 -28.31
C SER A 281 -10.04 -25.53 -27.47
N SER A 282 -10.05 -26.30 -26.39
CA SER A 282 -11.13 -26.29 -25.41
C SER A 282 -11.26 -25.00 -24.60
N PHE A 283 -10.35 -24.01 -24.77
CA PHE A 283 -10.30 -22.80 -23.96
C PHE A 283 -11.64 -22.02 -23.99
N ARG A 284 -12.10 -21.58 -25.18
CA ARG A 284 -13.28 -20.72 -25.28
C ARG A 284 -14.54 -21.44 -24.81
N ARG A 285 -14.76 -22.68 -25.23
CA ARG A 285 -15.87 -23.50 -24.76
C ARG A 285 -15.90 -23.59 -23.23
N ARG A 286 -14.76 -23.86 -22.63
CA ARG A 286 -14.61 -24.02 -21.18
C ARG A 286 -14.79 -22.70 -20.42
N PHE A 287 -14.36 -21.59 -21.00
CA PHE A 287 -14.61 -20.24 -20.50
C PHE A 287 -16.11 -19.96 -20.38
N GLU A 288 -16.89 -20.33 -21.40
CA GLU A 288 -18.33 -20.10 -21.44
C GLU A 288 -19.14 -21.05 -20.54
N GLU A 289 -18.66 -22.26 -20.30
CA GLU A 289 -19.33 -23.30 -19.51
C GLU A 289 -19.38 -22.96 -18.01
N LYS A 290 -20.27 -22.03 -17.60
CA LYS A 290 -20.43 -21.58 -16.20
C LYS A 290 -21.87 -21.76 -15.68
N GLY A 291 -22.60 -22.78 -16.15
CA GLY A 291 -23.98 -23.02 -15.74
C GLY A 291 -24.88 -21.84 -16.03
N ARG A 292 -25.59 -21.30 -15.04
CA ARG A 292 -26.49 -20.17 -15.22
C ARG A 292 -25.80 -18.87 -15.69
N PHE A 293 -24.47 -18.75 -15.60
CA PHE A 293 -23.69 -17.61 -16.08
C PHE A 293 -23.14 -17.80 -17.50
N THR A 294 -23.53 -18.85 -18.22
CA THR A 294 -23.05 -19.12 -19.59
C THR A 294 -23.35 -17.95 -20.53
N SER A 295 -24.56 -17.39 -20.51
CA SER A 295 -24.92 -16.24 -21.36
C SER A 295 -24.11 -14.98 -21.01
N TYR A 296 -23.80 -14.78 -19.73
CA TYR A 296 -22.96 -13.68 -19.27
C TYR A 296 -21.53 -13.80 -19.83
N LEU A 297 -20.93 -14.99 -19.75
CA LEU A 297 -19.57 -15.20 -20.24
C LEU A 297 -19.47 -15.24 -21.77
N LYS A 298 -20.51 -15.69 -22.47
CA LYS A 298 -20.56 -15.62 -23.95
C LYS A 298 -20.43 -14.19 -24.47
N ALA A 299 -20.98 -13.21 -23.75
CA ALA A 299 -20.91 -11.80 -24.14
C ALA A 299 -19.52 -11.19 -23.90
N ILE A 300 -18.67 -11.80 -23.06
CA ILE A 300 -17.35 -11.27 -22.73
C ILE A 300 -16.33 -11.69 -23.78
N PRO A 301 -15.67 -10.75 -24.48
CA PRO A 301 -14.62 -11.08 -25.43
C PRO A 301 -13.36 -11.59 -24.74
N THR A 302 -12.65 -12.47 -25.42
CA THR A 302 -11.34 -12.98 -24.98
C THR A 302 -10.30 -12.73 -26.06
N PHE A 303 -9.14 -12.19 -25.67
CA PHE A 303 -8.09 -11.81 -26.59
C PHE A 303 -6.74 -12.40 -26.15
N VAL A 304 -5.94 -12.85 -27.10
CA VAL A 304 -4.50 -13.12 -26.88
C VAL A 304 -3.73 -11.84 -27.22
N ILE A 305 -2.88 -11.41 -26.32
CA ILE A 305 -1.96 -10.29 -26.54
C ILE A 305 -0.80 -10.81 -27.38
N THR A 306 -0.63 -10.24 -28.60
CA THR A 306 0.41 -10.61 -29.56
C THR A 306 1.53 -9.57 -29.66
N ALA A 307 1.37 -8.41 -29.02
CA ALA A 307 2.37 -7.35 -29.01
C ALA A 307 3.64 -7.79 -28.26
N GLU A 308 4.79 -7.78 -28.95
CA GLU A 308 6.09 -8.16 -28.38
C GLU A 308 6.57 -7.24 -27.26
N GLN A 309 6.12 -5.98 -27.27
CA GLN A 309 6.54 -4.93 -26.34
C GLN A 309 5.41 -4.55 -25.35
N ALA A 310 4.39 -5.38 -25.18
CA ALA A 310 3.25 -5.08 -24.30
C ALA A 310 3.69 -4.72 -22.88
N SER A 311 4.65 -5.44 -22.29
CA SER A 311 5.19 -5.13 -20.95
C SER A 311 5.77 -3.71 -20.91
N PHE A 312 6.59 -3.31 -21.91
CA PHE A 312 7.18 -1.98 -21.95
C PHE A 312 6.14 -0.86 -22.07
N ILE A 313 5.11 -1.08 -22.89
CA ILE A 313 3.98 -0.14 -23.02
C ILE A 313 3.31 0.07 -21.64
N GLY A 314 3.01 -0.99 -20.93
CA GLY A 314 2.37 -0.89 -19.62
C GLY A 314 3.25 -0.27 -18.55
N ILE A 315 4.54 -0.59 -18.54
CA ILE A 315 5.53 0.02 -17.64
C ILE A 315 5.63 1.52 -17.90
N SER A 316 5.68 1.93 -19.18
CA SER A 316 5.69 3.33 -19.59
C SER A 316 4.41 4.07 -19.12
N GLU A 317 3.23 3.48 -19.29
CA GLU A 317 1.97 4.10 -18.81
C GLU A 317 1.95 4.27 -17.28
N ILE A 318 2.50 3.33 -16.54
CA ILE A 318 2.62 3.44 -15.07
C ILE A 318 3.58 4.57 -14.71
N LEU A 319 4.75 4.65 -15.36
CA LEU A 319 5.71 5.73 -15.14
C LEU A 319 5.11 7.08 -15.49
N GLU A 320 4.42 7.18 -16.61
CA GLU A 320 3.74 8.41 -17.05
C GLU A 320 2.65 8.84 -16.04
N ALA A 321 1.85 7.90 -15.54
CA ALA A 321 0.84 8.18 -14.50
C ALA A 321 1.51 8.68 -13.22
N GLN A 322 2.62 8.07 -12.80
CA GLN A 322 3.39 8.48 -11.65
C GLN A 322 3.98 9.88 -11.83
N LEU A 323 4.58 10.16 -12.99
CA LEU A 323 5.16 11.48 -13.28
C LEU A 323 4.08 12.56 -13.35
N ARG A 324 2.91 12.28 -13.91
CA ARG A 324 1.76 13.20 -13.87
C ARG A 324 1.31 13.48 -12.44
N THR A 325 1.22 12.46 -11.60
CA THR A 325 0.88 12.60 -10.19
C THR A 325 1.92 13.45 -9.47
N ILE A 326 3.22 13.18 -9.72
CA ILE A 326 4.33 13.96 -9.19
C ILE A 326 4.23 15.43 -9.63
N GLN A 327 3.90 15.71 -10.86
CA GLN A 327 3.79 17.08 -11.39
C GLN A 327 2.49 17.78 -10.96
N ALA A 328 1.39 17.04 -10.83
CA ALA A 328 0.13 17.55 -10.32
C ALA A 328 0.16 17.80 -8.80
N THR A 329 1.08 17.14 -8.08
CA THR A 329 1.23 17.30 -6.63
C THR A 329 2.18 18.47 -6.35
N PRO A 330 1.71 19.58 -5.75
CA PRO A 330 2.54 20.77 -5.53
C PRO A 330 3.85 20.54 -4.78
N GLY A 331 3.99 19.45 -4.09
CA GLY A 331 5.10 19.18 -3.18
C GLY A 331 6.32 18.48 -3.75
N SER A 332 6.17 17.51 -4.64
CA SER A 332 7.34 16.90 -5.31
C SER A 332 7.94 17.86 -6.33
N ALA A 333 7.11 18.75 -6.87
CA ALA A 333 7.56 19.87 -7.68
C ALA A 333 8.55 20.78 -6.92
N ILE A 334 8.45 20.92 -5.58
CA ILE A 334 9.27 21.90 -4.85
C ILE A 334 10.75 21.48 -4.77
N LEU A 335 11.06 20.20 -4.52
CA LEU A 335 12.46 19.73 -4.54
C LEU A 335 13.06 19.79 -5.96
N GLY A 336 12.26 19.44 -6.97
CA GLY A 336 12.63 19.61 -8.38
C GLY A 336 12.76 21.10 -8.76
N GLN A 337 11.88 21.97 -8.26
CA GLN A 337 12.00 23.42 -8.45
C GLN A 337 13.27 23.98 -7.80
N ILE A 338 13.61 23.54 -6.58
CA ILE A 338 14.87 23.94 -5.92
C ILE A 338 16.06 23.56 -6.77
N ARG A 339 16.08 22.34 -7.31
CA ARG A 339 17.20 21.86 -8.16
C ARG A 339 17.34 22.65 -9.45
N ARG A 340 16.22 22.95 -10.13
CA ARG A 340 16.21 23.75 -11.37
C ARG A 340 16.54 25.23 -11.14
N ALA A 341 16.07 25.80 -10.03
CA ALA A 341 16.32 27.20 -9.71
C ALA A 341 17.73 27.49 -9.18
N ARG A 342 18.60 26.49 -8.98
CA ARG A 342 19.95 26.66 -8.40
C ARG A 342 20.80 27.71 -9.12
N SER A 343 20.67 27.82 -10.45
CA SER A 343 21.40 28.80 -11.26
C SER A 343 20.90 30.23 -11.07
N ASP A 344 19.64 30.40 -10.66
CA ASP A 344 18.95 31.69 -10.60
C ASP A 344 18.87 32.24 -9.16
N LEU A 345 19.21 31.40 -8.17
CA LEU A 345 19.20 31.77 -6.76
C LEU A 345 20.44 32.61 -6.40
N SER A 346 20.24 33.63 -5.54
CA SER A 346 21.36 34.35 -4.95
C SER A 346 22.24 33.44 -4.08
N PRO A 347 23.51 33.77 -3.83
CA PRO A 347 24.42 32.93 -3.02
C PRO A 347 23.87 32.62 -1.60
N ALA A 348 23.06 33.50 -1.04
CA ALA A 348 22.44 33.29 0.27
C ALA A 348 21.23 32.34 0.18
N GLU A 349 20.43 32.44 -0.88
CA GLU A 349 19.30 31.55 -1.15
C GLU A 349 19.79 30.15 -1.55
N LEU A 350 20.92 30.07 -2.26
CA LEU A 350 21.56 28.80 -2.62
C LEU A 350 21.97 27.99 -1.38
N ARG A 351 22.49 28.65 -0.32
CA ARG A 351 22.78 27.95 0.94
C ARG A 351 21.53 27.39 1.61
N VAL A 352 20.39 28.10 1.53
CA VAL A 352 19.09 27.59 2.00
C VAL A 352 18.66 26.38 1.17
N ALA A 353 18.78 26.48 -0.16
CA ALA A 353 18.48 25.38 -1.07
C ALA A 353 19.30 24.14 -0.76
N GLU A 354 20.62 24.28 -0.59
CA GLU A 354 21.53 23.18 -0.27
C GLU A 354 21.22 22.53 1.07
N TYR A 355 20.94 23.33 2.10
CA TYR A 355 20.51 22.81 3.40
C TYR A 355 19.21 21.98 3.26
N ILE A 356 18.20 22.49 2.56
CA ILE A 356 16.92 21.82 2.39
C ILE A 356 17.07 20.54 1.55
N LEU A 357 17.86 20.58 0.47
CA LEU A 357 18.13 19.40 -0.36
C LEU A 357 18.88 18.30 0.40
N ALA A 358 19.79 18.67 1.29
CA ALA A 358 20.54 17.74 2.12
C ALA A 358 19.71 17.19 3.30
N HIS A 359 18.80 17.98 3.85
CA HIS A 359 18.03 17.66 5.06
C HIS A 359 16.53 17.98 4.92
N PRO A 360 15.84 17.45 3.90
CA PRO A 360 14.48 17.88 3.59
C PRO A 360 13.46 17.57 4.70
N ARG A 361 13.59 16.44 5.39
CA ARG A 361 12.72 16.07 6.51
C ARG A 361 12.97 16.95 7.75
N THR A 362 14.22 17.31 8.02
CA THR A 362 14.58 18.21 9.12
C THR A 362 14.06 19.61 8.85
N ALA A 363 14.27 20.14 7.64
CA ALA A 363 13.77 21.44 7.22
C ALA A 363 12.23 21.57 7.28
N LEU A 364 11.51 20.46 7.12
CA LEU A 364 10.06 20.41 7.27
C LEU A 364 9.61 20.81 8.69
N ASN A 365 10.31 20.32 9.70
CA ASN A 365 9.92 20.47 11.11
C ASN A 365 10.60 21.65 11.80
N ASP A 366 11.75 22.12 11.30
CA ASP A 366 12.51 23.18 11.92
C ASP A 366 11.82 24.56 11.81
N PRO A 367 11.79 25.37 12.89
CA PRO A 367 11.36 26.76 12.79
C PRO A 367 12.30 27.57 11.89
N ILE A 368 11.82 28.71 11.39
CA ILE A 368 12.60 29.58 10.50
C ILE A 368 13.97 29.97 11.08
N THR A 369 14.06 30.11 12.40
CA THR A 369 15.28 30.41 13.13
C THR A 369 16.35 29.34 12.95
N ASP A 370 15.95 28.08 12.99
CA ASP A 370 16.85 26.93 12.94
C ASP A 370 17.30 26.67 11.49
N ILE A 371 16.39 26.81 10.52
CA ILE A 371 16.72 26.77 9.08
C ILE A 371 17.70 27.90 8.73
N ALA A 372 17.44 29.13 9.19
CA ALA A 372 18.30 30.27 8.93
C ALA A 372 19.70 30.07 9.56
N LYS A 373 19.76 29.55 10.79
CA LYS A 373 21.01 29.25 11.49
C LYS A 373 21.80 28.14 10.78
N ALA A 374 21.13 27.06 10.40
CA ALA A 374 21.78 25.92 9.73
C ALA A 374 22.30 26.29 8.33
N ALA A 375 21.56 27.10 7.60
CA ALA A 375 21.97 27.63 6.29
C ALA A 375 22.92 28.85 6.39
N GLN A 376 23.24 29.32 7.59
CA GLN A 376 24.07 30.51 7.84
C GLN A 376 23.57 31.77 7.11
N VAL A 377 22.25 32.03 7.23
CA VAL A 377 21.58 33.19 6.60
C VAL A 377 20.62 33.86 7.60
N SER A 378 20.07 35.03 7.21
CA SER A 378 19.03 35.68 7.99
C SER A 378 17.63 35.07 7.71
N GLN A 379 16.71 35.13 8.68
CA GLN A 379 15.33 34.67 8.50
C GLN A 379 14.63 35.30 7.28
N PRO A 380 14.76 36.61 6.98
CA PRO A 380 14.24 37.20 5.75
C PRO A 380 14.77 36.53 4.47
N THR A 381 15.99 36.01 4.49
CA THR A 381 16.56 35.28 3.34
C THR A 381 15.82 33.96 3.11
N VAL A 382 15.44 33.23 4.18
CA VAL A 382 14.63 32.01 4.07
C VAL A 382 13.25 32.33 3.46
N ILE A 383 12.62 33.44 3.86
CA ILE A 383 11.33 33.85 3.28
C ILE A 383 11.48 34.24 1.81
N ARG A 384 12.55 34.96 1.43
CA ARG A 384 12.82 35.30 0.02
C ARG A 384 13.01 34.03 -0.81
N PHE A 385 13.82 33.10 -0.32
CA PHE A 385 13.99 31.81 -0.96
C PHE A 385 12.66 31.09 -1.24
N CYS A 386 11.75 31.04 -0.26
CA CYS A 386 10.41 30.48 -0.47
C CYS A 386 9.66 31.21 -1.58
N ARG A 387 9.71 32.55 -1.60
CA ARG A 387 9.06 33.37 -2.63
C ARG A 387 9.69 33.23 -4.01
N SER A 388 11.01 33.08 -4.10
CA SER A 388 11.71 32.83 -5.36
C SER A 388 11.29 31.50 -6.00
N LEU A 389 10.75 30.57 -5.19
CA LEU A 389 10.16 29.31 -5.64
C LEU A 389 8.63 29.39 -5.85
N GLY A 390 8.05 30.59 -5.84
CA GLY A 390 6.61 30.77 -6.04
C GLY A 390 5.74 30.36 -4.86
N CYS A 391 6.32 30.28 -3.64
CA CYS A 391 5.59 30.03 -2.41
C CYS A 391 5.18 31.37 -1.76
N GLU A 392 4.00 31.40 -1.13
CA GLU A 392 3.54 32.59 -0.39
C GLU A 392 4.42 32.91 0.83
N GLY A 393 5.03 31.89 1.42
CA GLY A 393 5.94 31.99 2.56
C GLY A 393 6.45 30.62 3.02
N LEU A 394 7.07 30.59 4.22
CA LEU A 394 7.65 29.36 4.75
C LEU A 394 6.61 28.26 5.02
N SER A 395 5.40 28.62 5.45
CA SER A 395 4.33 27.65 5.72
C SER A 395 3.86 26.97 4.45
N ASP A 396 3.62 27.72 3.37
CA ASP A 396 3.28 27.19 2.06
C ASP A 396 4.43 26.35 1.48
N PHE A 397 5.68 26.83 1.63
CA PHE A 397 6.85 26.07 1.24
C PHE A 397 6.93 24.71 1.96
N LYS A 398 6.75 24.70 3.29
CA LYS A 398 6.78 23.47 4.09
C LYS A 398 5.65 22.50 3.72
N LEU A 399 4.45 23.03 3.42
CA LEU A 399 3.34 22.22 2.96
C LEU A 399 3.69 21.51 1.62
N ARG A 400 4.26 22.27 0.68
CA ARG A 400 4.72 21.72 -0.61
C ARG A 400 5.90 20.75 -0.45
N LEU A 401 6.80 21.00 0.52
CA LEU A 401 7.91 20.12 0.83
C LEU A 401 7.42 18.80 1.45
N ALA A 402 6.45 18.86 2.37
CA ALA A 402 5.84 17.68 2.98
C ALA A 402 5.25 16.74 1.93
N SER A 403 4.45 17.28 1.02
CA SER A 403 3.83 16.50 -0.06
C SER A 403 4.88 15.89 -1.02
N GLY A 404 6.07 16.48 -1.13
CA GLY A 404 7.16 15.95 -1.97
C GLY A 404 7.99 14.82 -1.36
N LEU A 405 7.99 14.69 -0.04
CA LEU A 405 8.82 13.72 0.66
C LEU A 405 8.16 12.34 0.84
N THR A 406 6.87 12.23 0.57
CA THR A 406 6.05 11.06 0.88
C THR A 406 5.83 10.07 -0.26
N GLY A 407 6.35 10.33 -1.41
CA GLY A 407 6.64 9.49 -2.60
C GLY A 407 5.80 8.26 -2.98
N THR A 408 4.69 7.91 -2.30
CA THR A 408 3.96 6.66 -2.57
C THR A 408 2.42 6.73 -2.52
N VAL A 409 1.82 7.87 -2.17
CA VAL A 409 0.36 8.07 -2.26
C VAL A 409 0.11 9.52 -2.68
N PRO A 410 -0.84 9.81 -3.59
CA PRO A 410 -1.24 11.18 -3.85
C PRO A 410 -1.85 11.75 -2.58
N LEU A 411 -1.03 12.44 -1.79
CA LEU A 411 -1.47 13.28 -0.68
C LEU A 411 -2.07 14.53 -1.29
N THR A 412 -3.30 14.43 -1.76
CA THR A 412 -4.14 15.60 -1.92
C THR A 412 -4.54 16.06 -0.53
N HIS A 413 -3.69 16.84 0.15
CA HIS A 413 -4.19 17.78 1.12
C HIS A 413 -5.03 18.79 0.35
N THR A 414 -6.28 18.43 0.12
CA THR A 414 -7.26 19.31 -0.46
C THR A 414 -7.63 20.31 0.63
N GLN A 415 -7.23 21.55 0.43
CA GLN A 415 -7.54 22.64 1.36
C GLN A 415 -9.07 22.72 1.52
N VAL A 416 -9.51 22.69 2.77
CA VAL A 416 -10.91 22.94 3.11
C VAL A 416 -11.19 24.43 2.93
N THR A 417 -12.17 24.77 2.11
CA THR A 417 -12.57 26.16 1.81
C THR A 417 -13.98 26.43 2.34
N GLN A 418 -14.33 27.70 2.52
CA GLN A 418 -15.69 28.08 2.95
C GLN A 418 -16.76 27.79 1.88
N GLU A 419 -16.34 27.52 0.64
CA GLU A 419 -17.22 27.23 -0.49
C GLU A 419 -17.53 25.73 -0.63
N ASP A 420 -16.85 24.87 0.16
CA ASP A 420 -17.06 23.41 0.09
C ASP A 420 -18.47 23.04 0.56
N SER A 421 -19.15 22.22 -0.20
CA SER A 421 -20.36 21.54 0.26
C SER A 421 -20.05 20.59 1.42
N THR A 422 -21.06 20.28 2.24
CA THR A 422 -20.88 19.35 3.40
C THR A 422 -20.29 17.99 2.99
N LEU A 423 -20.63 17.49 1.80
CA LEU A 423 -20.10 16.22 1.28
C LEU A 423 -18.62 16.36 0.87
N GLU A 424 -18.25 17.45 0.22
CA GLU A 424 -16.86 17.74 -0.15
C GLU A 424 -16.00 17.97 1.09
N LEU A 425 -16.50 18.71 2.07
CA LEU A 425 -15.85 18.87 3.37
C LEU A 425 -15.55 17.52 4.03
N GLY A 426 -16.57 16.64 4.13
CA GLY A 426 -16.40 15.31 4.69
C GLY A 426 -15.38 14.47 3.93
N SER A 427 -15.45 14.46 2.61
CA SER A 427 -14.52 13.74 1.73
C SER A 427 -13.09 14.24 1.87
N LYS A 428 -12.87 15.56 1.96
CA LYS A 428 -11.55 16.17 2.14
C LYS A 428 -10.95 15.82 3.51
N VAL A 429 -11.75 15.94 4.59
CA VAL A 429 -11.28 15.60 5.95
C VAL A 429 -10.90 14.12 6.05
N LEU A 430 -11.74 13.21 5.56
CA LEU A 430 -11.45 11.77 5.56
C LEU A 430 -10.24 11.43 4.68
N GLY A 431 -10.16 12.00 3.47
CA GLY A 431 -9.05 11.78 2.55
C GLY A 431 -7.72 12.26 3.11
N ASN A 432 -7.67 13.46 3.69
CA ASN A 432 -6.49 14.02 4.33
C ASN A 432 -6.04 13.16 5.53
N THR A 433 -7.00 12.68 6.33
CA THR A 433 -6.71 11.81 7.48
C THR A 433 -6.16 10.45 7.02
N ALA A 434 -6.79 9.81 6.04
CA ALA A 434 -6.32 8.53 5.49
C ALA A 434 -4.90 8.65 4.90
N SER A 435 -4.63 9.73 4.19
CA SER A 435 -3.32 10.02 3.63
C SER A 435 -2.25 10.16 4.72
N ALA A 436 -2.56 10.87 5.80
CA ALA A 436 -1.65 11.07 6.92
C ALA A 436 -1.36 9.74 7.68
N ILE A 437 -2.37 8.87 7.82
CA ILE A 437 -2.20 7.53 8.41
C ILE A 437 -1.23 6.69 7.56
N LEU A 438 -1.39 6.69 6.24
CA LEU A 438 -0.49 5.96 5.33
C LEU A 438 0.94 6.51 5.38
N GLN A 439 1.09 7.83 5.54
CA GLN A 439 2.39 8.48 5.72
C GLN A 439 3.08 7.98 7.00
N VAL A 440 2.41 8.03 8.15
CA VAL A 440 2.98 7.56 9.43
C VAL A 440 3.30 6.08 9.36
N ARG A 441 2.45 5.26 8.71
CA ARG A 441 2.73 3.84 8.48
C ARG A 441 4.09 3.59 7.82
N SER A 442 4.48 4.44 6.86
CA SER A 442 5.79 4.31 6.18
C SER A 442 6.99 4.74 7.05
N GLN A 443 6.74 5.46 8.14
CA GLN A 443 7.77 5.96 9.06
C GLN A 443 7.95 5.07 10.29
N ILE A 444 7.08 4.07 10.48
CA ILE A 444 7.14 3.15 11.62
C ILE A 444 8.47 2.41 11.62
N ASN A 445 9.24 2.58 12.69
CA ASN A 445 10.45 1.82 12.95
C ASN A 445 10.15 0.67 13.92
N ARG A 446 10.39 -0.56 13.46
CA ARG A 446 10.12 -1.78 14.24
C ARG A 446 10.88 -1.82 15.55
N GLU A 447 12.18 -1.54 15.53
CA GLU A 447 13.05 -1.64 16.71
C GLU A 447 12.61 -0.66 17.80
N THR A 448 12.22 0.57 17.40
CA THR A 448 11.76 1.60 18.32
C THR A 448 10.42 1.22 18.97
N ILE A 449 9.48 0.68 18.18
CA ILE A 449 8.18 0.21 18.69
C ILE A 449 8.37 -1.00 19.61
N ASP A 450 9.15 -1.98 19.20
CA ASP A 450 9.41 -3.17 20.00
C ASP A 450 10.05 -2.79 21.35
N ARG A 451 10.98 -1.82 21.34
CA ARG A 451 11.60 -1.30 22.56
C ARG A 451 10.61 -0.57 23.47
N ALA A 452 9.75 0.28 22.90
CA ALA A 452 8.70 0.96 23.68
C ALA A 452 7.73 -0.04 24.31
N ILE A 453 7.24 -1.03 23.55
CA ILE A 453 6.34 -2.06 24.06
C ILE A 453 7.01 -2.88 25.17
N GLU A 454 8.31 -3.20 25.03
CA GLU A 454 9.08 -3.92 26.06
C GLU A 454 9.15 -3.15 27.37
N LEU A 455 9.46 -1.85 27.31
CA LEU A 455 9.49 -0.99 28.49
C LEU A 455 8.11 -0.91 29.16
N LEU A 456 7.05 -0.69 28.38
CA LEU A 456 5.68 -0.59 28.88
C LEU A 456 5.18 -1.93 29.47
N ASN A 457 5.57 -3.05 28.88
CA ASN A 457 5.17 -4.38 29.36
C ASN A 457 5.79 -4.73 30.74
N HIS A 458 7.01 -4.27 30.99
CA HIS A 458 7.75 -4.54 32.22
C HIS A 458 7.66 -3.42 33.27
N ALA A 459 6.92 -2.34 32.94
CA ALA A 459 6.73 -1.22 33.85
C ALA A 459 5.92 -1.61 35.09
N ASP A 460 6.35 -1.13 36.26
CA ASP A 460 5.57 -1.23 37.49
C ASP A 460 4.42 -0.22 37.45
N ARG A 461 4.64 0.94 36.81
CA ARG A 461 3.65 2.00 36.60
C ARG A 461 3.94 2.76 35.31
N VAL A 462 2.91 3.16 34.58
CA VAL A 462 2.99 3.98 33.36
C VAL A 462 2.19 5.27 33.54
N GLU A 463 2.86 6.42 33.43
CA GLU A 463 2.23 7.71 33.56
C GLU A 463 2.25 8.47 32.24
N PHE A 464 1.08 8.96 31.81
CA PHE A 464 0.88 9.65 30.55
C PHE A 464 0.80 11.17 30.80
N PHE A 465 1.64 11.92 30.09
CA PHE A 465 1.74 13.38 30.21
C PHE A 465 1.43 14.05 28.87
N ALA A 466 0.47 14.96 28.87
CA ALA A 466 0.10 15.75 27.71
C ALA A 466 -0.52 17.09 28.14
N VAL A 467 -0.53 18.07 27.25
CA VAL A 467 -1.17 19.37 27.50
C VAL A 467 -2.18 19.71 26.40
N GLY A 468 -3.17 20.52 26.76
CA GLY A 468 -4.19 21.00 25.83
C GLY A 468 -5.02 19.84 25.22
N HIS A 469 -5.26 19.90 23.92
CA HIS A 469 -6.06 18.91 23.20
C HIS A 469 -5.44 17.51 23.14
N TYR A 470 -4.14 17.35 23.40
CA TYR A 470 -3.50 16.03 23.52
C TYR A 470 -3.81 15.35 24.86
N GLY A 471 -4.38 16.07 25.83
CA GLY A 471 -4.85 15.50 27.09
C GLY A 471 -5.85 14.35 26.94
N VAL A 472 -6.70 14.42 25.90
CA VAL A 472 -7.64 13.33 25.57
C VAL A 472 -6.89 12.04 25.22
N ILE A 473 -5.74 12.14 24.55
CA ILE A 473 -4.92 10.98 24.17
C ILE A 473 -4.29 10.34 25.40
N ALA A 474 -3.82 11.16 26.35
CA ALA A 474 -3.27 10.67 27.61
C ALA A 474 -4.34 9.92 28.43
N GLN A 475 -5.57 10.45 28.48
CA GLN A 475 -6.70 9.80 29.16
C GLN A 475 -7.13 8.48 28.48
N ASP A 476 -7.20 8.46 27.15
CA ASP A 476 -7.48 7.26 26.37
C ASP A 476 -6.40 6.18 26.59
N ALA A 477 -5.13 6.59 26.60
CA ALA A 477 -4.03 5.71 26.92
C ALA A 477 -4.14 5.12 28.32
N GLN A 478 -4.39 5.96 29.34
CA GLN A 478 -4.62 5.50 30.72
C GLN A 478 -5.72 4.44 30.77
N PHE A 479 -6.88 4.71 30.16
CA PHE A 479 -8.00 3.79 30.13
C PHE A 479 -7.62 2.43 29.53
N LYS A 480 -6.93 2.44 28.37
CA LYS A 480 -6.51 1.20 27.70
C LYS A 480 -5.52 0.40 28.54
N PHE A 481 -4.51 1.06 29.12
CA PHE A 481 -3.48 0.37 29.89
C PHE A 481 -4.00 -0.17 31.23
N LEU A 482 -4.92 0.55 31.90
CA LEU A 482 -5.62 0.03 33.09
C LEU A 482 -6.40 -1.25 32.80
N ARG A 483 -7.09 -1.34 31.64
CA ARG A 483 -7.78 -2.57 31.22
C ARG A 483 -6.83 -3.76 31.06
N PHE A 484 -5.57 -3.53 30.78
CA PHE A 484 -4.55 -4.59 30.69
C PHE A 484 -3.83 -4.86 32.01
N GLY A 485 -4.35 -4.34 33.13
CA GLY A 485 -3.77 -4.52 34.46
C GLY A 485 -2.44 -3.75 34.65
N VAL A 486 -2.21 -2.70 33.86
CA VAL A 486 -1.06 -1.80 34.06
C VAL A 486 -1.49 -0.63 34.93
N SER A 487 -0.85 -0.44 36.08
CA SER A 487 -1.08 0.74 36.91
C SER A 487 -0.76 2.00 36.09
N SER A 488 -1.74 2.87 35.84
CA SER A 488 -1.57 4.00 34.91
C SER A 488 -2.30 5.25 35.40
N GLY A 489 -1.71 6.43 35.14
CA GLY A 489 -2.30 7.73 35.37
C GLY A 489 -2.14 8.63 34.15
N ALA A 490 -3.02 9.64 34.01
CA ALA A 490 -2.93 10.67 32.95
C ALA A 490 -2.97 12.06 33.56
N TYR A 491 -2.03 12.90 33.18
CA TYR A 491 -1.85 14.23 33.76
C TYR A 491 -1.82 15.29 32.67
N THR A 492 -2.75 16.25 32.77
CA THR A 492 -2.90 17.34 31.81
C THR A 492 -2.65 18.72 32.45
N ASP A 493 -2.64 18.79 33.78
CA ASP A 493 -2.32 19.98 34.54
C ASP A 493 -0.82 20.01 34.89
N GLN A 494 -0.16 21.14 34.66
CA GLN A 494 1.30 21.32 34.82
C GLN A 494 1.76 20.97 36.25
N LYS A 495 1.03 21.41 37.27
CA LYS A 495 1.45 21.17 38.67
C LYS A 495 1.36 19.68 39.02
N LEU A 496 0.29 19.04 38.57
CA LEU A 496 0.12 17.60 38.77
C LEU A 496 1.15 16.81 37.97
N GLN A 497 1.54 17.26 36.78
CA GLN A 497 2.58 16.65 35.97
C GLN A 497 3.91 16.63 36.70
N ILE A 498 4.34 17.76 37.27
CA ILE A 498 5.60 17.89 38.02
C ILE A 498 5.57 16.98 39.26
N LEU A 499 4.44 16.97 40.01
CA LEU A 499 4.28 16.13 41.18
C LEU A 499 4.32 14.65 40.82
N ALA A 500 3.61 14.23 39.77
CA ALA A 500 3.58 12.86 39.31
C ALA A 500 4.96 12.40 38.80
N ALA A 501 5.64 13.21 38.00
CA ALA A 501 7.00 12.91 37.55
C ALA A 501 8.01 12.84 38.74
N GLY A 502 7.82 13.69 39.76
CA GLY A 502 8.66 13.74 40.96
C GLY A 502 8.60 12.50 41.85
N VAL A 503 7.57 11.67 41.75
CA VAL A 503 7.38 10.44 42.56
C VAL A 503 7.64 9.15 41.75
N LEU A 504 8.03 9.25 40.48
CA LEU A 504 8.43 8.12 39.67
C LEU A 504 9.69 7.42 40.23
N LYS A 505 9.80 6.13 39.96
CA LYS A 505 10.87 5.25 40.42
C LYS A 505 11.55 4.56 39.23
N PRO A 506 12.74 3.99 39.41
CA PRO A 506 13.30 3.06 38.42
C PRO A 506 12.31 1.94 38.11
N ARG A 507 12.13 1.62 36.82
CA ARG A 507 11.13 0.72 36.24
C ARG A 507 9.74 1.34 35.99
N ASP A 508 9.46 2.56 36.48
CA ASP A 508 8.28 3.31 35.99
C ASP A 508 8.58 3.89 34.59
N VAL A 509 7.52 4.13 33.83
CA VAL A 509 7.62 4.72 32.49
C VAL A 509 6.79 6.01 32.42
N ALA A 510 7.44 7.10 31.99
CA ALA A 510 6.77 8.34 31.63
C ALA A 510 6.55 8.38 30.12
N VAL A 511 5.28 8.33 29.69
CA VAL A 511 4.91 8.51 28.27
C VAL A 511 4.50 9.95 28.04
N ILE A 512 5.28 10.69 27.25
CA ILE A 512 5.07 12.12 27.02
C ILE A 512 4.59 12.34 25.58
N ILE A 513 3.41 12.95 25.42
CA ILE A 513 2.72 13.11 24.16
C ILE A 513 2.72 14.59 23.76
N SER A 514 3.43 14.92 22.69
CA SER A 514 3.56 16.29 22.19
C SER A 514 3.95 16.31 20.72
N SER A 515 3.08 16.79 19.84
CA SER A 515 3.36 16.86 18.40
C SER A 515 4.63 17.68 18.10
N SER A 516 4.77 18.88 18.69
CA SER A 516 5.96 19.71 18.48
C SER A 516 7.20 19.25 19.26
N GLY A 517 7.01 18.59 20.41
CA GLY A 517 8.06 18.22 21.34
C GLY A 517 8.87 19.40 21.89
N ARG A 518 8.30 20.61 21.90
CA ARG A 518 8.96 21.86 22.27
C ARG A 518 8.31 22.57 23.48
N ILE A 519 7.28 21.96 24.05
CA ILE A 519 6.53 22.53 25.16
C ILE A 519 7.41 22.48 26.42
N PRO A 520 7.75 23.65 27.05
CA PRO A 520 8.70 23.70 28.15
C PRO A 520 8.31 22.83 29.33
N GLU A 521 7.02 22.81 29.67
CA GLU A 521 6.47 22.06 30.81
C GLU A 521 6.67 20.56 30.62
N LEU A 522 6.46 20.04 29.40
CA LEU A 522 6.68 18.63 29.08
C LEU A 522 8.17 18.25 29.01
N LEU A 523 9.02 19.19 28.63
CA LEU A 523 10.48 19.00 28.66
C LEU A 523 10.99 18.93 30.10
N GLU A 524 10.42 19.72 31.02
CA GLU A 524 10.70 19.68 32.45
C GLU A 524 10.27 18.33 33.06
N VAL A 525 9.07 17.85 32.70
CA VAL A 525 8.57 16.52 33.09
C VAL A 525 9.54 15.41 32.65
N ALA A 526 10.03 15.46 31.41
CA ALA A 526 11.01 14.50 30.90
C ALA A 526 12.31 14.50 31.74
N GLU A 527 12.81 15.70 32.08
CA GLU A 527 14.00 15.83 32.90
C GLU A 527 13.83 15.31 34.34
N ILE A 528 12.67 15.60 34.96
CA ILE A 528 12.34 15.11 36.28
C ILE A 528 12.24 13.58 36.28
N ALA A 529 11.48 13.00 35.34
CA ALA A 529 11.32 11.56 35.21
C ALA A 529 12.69 10.84 35.04
N SER A 530 13.50 11.35 34.11
CA SER A 530 14.86 10.81 33.89
C SER A 530 15.75 10.92 35.12
N LYS A 531 15.73 12.04 35.86
CA LYS A 531 16.47 12.20 37.12
C LYS A 531 16.01 11.24 38.23
N ARG A 532 14.75 10.80 38.17
CA ARG A 532 14.20 9.78 39.09
C ARG A 532 14.55 8.35 38.70
N GLY A 533 15.19 8.16 37.53
CA GLY A 533 15.56 6.86 36.98
C GLY A 533 14.43 6.16 36.25
N ALA A 534 13.29 6.83 36.02
CA ALA A 534 12.20 6.32 35.18
C ALA A 534 12.56 6.43 33.71
N PHE A 535 12.05 5.51 32.89
CA PHE A 535 12.19 5.57 31.44
C PHE A 535 11.26 6.62 30.83
N VAL A 536 11.77 7.34 29.85
CA VAL A 536 11.00 8.34 29.12
C VAL A 536 10.70 7.85 27.70
N VAL A 537 9.42 7.62 27.39
CA VAL A 537 8.94 7.32 26.05
C VAL A 537 8.25 8.56 25.50
N ALA A 538 8.69 9.07 24.37
CA ALA A 538 8.09 10.25 23.74
C ALA A 538 7.33 9.88 22.46
N ILE A 539 6.13 10.41 22.28
CA ILE A 539 5.40 10.40 21.00
C ILE A 539 5.44 11.84 20.48
N THR A 540 6.25 12.09 19.45
CA THR A 540 6.59 13.47 19.06
C THR A 540 7.16 13.55 17.64
N SER A 541 7.42 14.78 17.15
CA SER A 541 8.10 14.98 15.86
C SER A 541 9.59 14.65 15.92
N SER A 542 10.16 14.31 14.75
CA SER A 542 11.60 14.06 14.59
C SER A 542 12.43 15.27 14.99
N HIS A 543 13.64 15.00 15.50
CA HIS A 543 14.60 16.02 15.90
C HIS A 543 14.10 17.07 16.93
N SER A 544 12.93 16.84 17.54
CA SER A 544 12.41 17.73 18.59
C SER A 544 13.30 17.67 19.86
N PRO A 545 13.28 18.71 20.71
CA PRO A 545 13.96 18.66 22.01
C PRO A 545 13.51 17.48 22.87
N LEU A 546 12.22 17.13 22.82
CA LEU A 546 11.66 16.00 23.56
C LEU A 546 12.19 14.65 23.02
N ALA A 547 12.25 14.49 21.68
CA ALA A 547 12.82 13.27 21.09
C ALA A 547 14.28 13.02 21.49
N ARG A 548 15.07 14.09 21.68
CA ARG A 548 16.47 13.98 22.13
C ARG A 548 16.63 13.65 23.61
N LYS A 549 15.61 13.93 24.43
CA LYS A 549 15.61 13.67 25.89
C LYS A 549 15.01 12.31 26.25
N ALA A 550 14.26 11.72 25.34
CA ALA A 550 13.61 10.44 25.58
C ALA A 550 14.56 9.26 25.40
N ASP A 551 14.37 8.19 26.18
CA ASP A 551 15.04 6.90 26.02
C ASP A 551 14.52 6.19 24.75
N VAL A 552 13.23 6.40 24.42
CA VAL A 552 12.60 5.92 23.20
C VAL A 552 11.72 7.03 22.62
N ALA A 553 11.97 7.42 21.37
CA ALA A 553 11.18 8.40 20.65
C ALA A 553 10.39 7.75 19.51
N LEU A 554 9.09 7.73 19.64
CA LEU A 554 8.15 7.32 18.60
C LEU A 554 7.83 8.53 17.72
N ILE A 555 8.32 8.50 16.51
CA ILE A 555 8.24 9.66 15.61
C ILE A 555 6.92 9.68 14.87
N VAL A 556 6.23 10.81 14.97
CA VAL A 556 4.99 11.11 14.26
C VAL A 556 5.17 12.47 13.57
N ASP A 557 5.74 12.42 12.35
CA ASP A 557 5.93 13.62 11.54
C ASP A 557 4.69 13.85 10.67
N HIS A 558 3.96 14.91 10.98
CA HIS A 558 2.82 15.37 10.20
C HIS A 558 2.73 16.90 10.24
N VAL A 559 2.41 17.49 9.10
CA VAL A 559 2.17 18.94 8.99
C VAL A 559 0.67 19.18 9.06
N GLU A 560 0.24 19.84 10.15
CA GLU A 560 -1.14 20.31 10.27
C GLU A 560 -1.41 21.49 9.33
N ASP A 561 -2.62 21.54 8.80
CA ASP A 561 -3.09 22.73 8.09
C ASP A 561 -3.37 23.86 9.09
N VAL A 562 -2.53 24.89 9.03
CA VAL A 562 -2.58 26.05 9.93
C VAL A 562 -3.89 26.85 9.77
N SER A 563 -4.56 26.70 8.63
CA SER A 563 -5.82 27.43 8.34
C SER A 563 -7.01 26.95 9.19
N THR A 564 -6.97 25.70 9.66
CA THR A 564 -8.09 25.12 10.44
C THR A 564 -8.05 25.47 11.93
N HIS A 565 -6.97 26.02 12.45
CA HIS A 565 -6.75 26.37 13.87
C HIS A 565 -6.99 25.22 14.87
N LEU A 566 -7.30 24.02 14.39
CA LEU A 566 -7.56 22.83 15.19
C LEU A 566 -6.66 21.69 14.74
N PRO A 567 -5.84 21.10 15.61
CA PRO A 567 -5.02 19.93 15.29
C PRO A 567 -5.92 18.69 15.20
N MET A 568 -6.46 18.45 14.01
CA MET A 568 -7.41 17.36 13.77
C MET A 568 -6.69 16.05 13.45
N ILE A 569 -5.73 16.10 12.55
CA ILE A 569 -5.06 14.91 12.03
C ILE A 569 -3.98 14.41 12.98
N SER A 570 -3.14 15.27 13.51
CA SER A 570 -2.08 14.86 14.44
C SER A 570 -2.63 14.16 15.68
N ARG A 571 -3.79 14.59 16.19
CA ARG A 571 -4.48 13.90 17.29
C ARG A 571 -4.83 12.45 16.94
N ILE A 572 -5.35 12.21 15.74
CA ILE A 572 -5.69 10.86 15.27
C ILE A 572 -4.44 10.00 15.15
N LEU A 573 -3.37 10.55 14.60
CA LEU A 573 -2.10 9.84 14.45
C LEU A 573 -1.49 9.45 15.81
N HIS A 574 -1.57 10.32 16.80
CA HIS A 574 -1.10 10.02 18.15
C HIS A 574 -1.97 8.98 18.86
N LEU A 575 -3.30 9.00 18.67
CA LEU A 575 -4.20 7.95 19.13
C LEU A 575 -3.84 6.59 18.53
N LEU A 576 -3.62 6.52 17.22
CA LEU A 576 -3.18 5.30 16.56
C LEU A 576 -1.84 4.77 17.09
N MET A 577 -0.90 5.66 17.44
CA MET A 577 0.36 5.25 18.07
C MET A 577 0.11 4.62 19.45
N ILE A 578 -0.79 5.19 20.25
CA ILE A 578 -1.22 4.59 21.52
C ILE A 578 -1.89 3.22 21.30
N ASP A 579 -2.72 3.09 20.27
CA ASP A 579 -3.34 1.79 19.93
C ASP A 579 -2.31 0.72 19.60
N ILE A 580 -1.29 1.06 18.80
CA ILE A 580 -0.18 0.15 18.47
C ILE A 580 0.54 -0.31 19.73
N LEU A 581 0.85 0.60 20.65
CA LEU A 581 1.52 0.28 21.91
C LEU A 581 0.62 -0.59 22.81
N ALA A 582 -0.65 -0.23 22.94
CA ALA A 582 -1.61 -0.95 23.75
C ALA A 582 -1.82 -2.39 23.26
N VAL A 583 -2.04 -2.57 21.96
CA VAL A 583 -2.15 -3.92 21.33
C VAL A 583 -0.85 -4.70 21.51
N GLY A 584 0.31 -4.05 21.32
CA GLY A 584 1.61 -4.70 21.49
C GLY A 584 1.87 -5.18 22.91
N VAL A 585 1.47 -4.42 23.92
CA VAL A 585 1.54 -4.81 25.34
C VAL A 585 0.54 -5.93 25.64
N ALA A 586 -0.71 -5.82 25.14
CA ALA A 586 -1.74 -6.84 25.33
C ALA A 586 -1.30 -8.21 24.79
N LEU A 587 -0.70 -8.25 23.60
CA LEU A 587 -0.21 -9.50 22.99
C LEU A 587 0.97 -10.14 23.75
N ARG A 588 1.76 -9.35 24.52
CA ARG A 588 2.90 -9.84 25.29
C ARG A 588 2.53 -10.24 26.73
N ARG A 589 1.46 -9.70 27.28
CA ARG A 589 0.90 -10.05 28.58
C ARG A 589 -0.03 -11.25 28.49
N ASN A 590 0.48 -12.38 28.27
CA ASN A 590 -0.09 -13.71 28.05
C ASN A 590 -1.57 -13.97 28.38
N SER A 591 -2.22 -14.67 27.48
CA SER A 591 -3.63 -14.86 27.15
C SER A 591 -4.57 -15.37 28.23
N ASP A 592 -4.14 -16.08 29.27
CA ASP A 592 -5.06 -16.79 30.18
C ASP A 592 -5.70 -15.88 31.23
N ASN A 593 -5.02 -14.81 31.63
CA ASN A 593 -5.59 -13.79 32.53
C ASN A 593 -6.36 -12.69 31.78
N MET A 594 -6.11 -12.52 30.48
CA MET A 594 -6.71 -11.44 29.69
C MET A 594 -8.20 -11.66 29.40
N GLN A 595 -8.62 -12.90 29.17
CA GLN A 595 -10.06 -13.20 28.95
C GLN A 595 -10.88 -12.97 30.23
N LEU A 596 -10.34 -13.29 31.40
CA LEU A 596 -10.97 -13.02 32.69
C LEU A 596 -11.03 -11.50 32.97
N LEU A 597 -9.94 -10.76 32.73
CA LEU A 597 -9.92 -9.30 32.92
C LEU A 597 -10.83 -8.54 31.94
N TYR A 598 -10.99 -9.02 30.71
CA TYR A 598 -11.96 -8.45 29.77
C TYR A 598 -13.41 -8.68 30.22
N ALA A 599 -13.73 -9.89 30.65
CA ALA A 599 -15.06 -10.21 31.14
C ALA A 599 -15.43 -9.42 32.41
N GLU A 600 -14.51 -9.33 33.38
CA GLU A 600 -14.72 -8.56 34.62
C GLU A 600 -14.74 -7.04 34.37
N ALA A 601 -13.92 -6.51 33.44
CA ALA A 601 -13.92 -5.08 33.12
C ALA A 601 -15.18 -4.65 32.38
N ASP A 602 -15.69 -5.46 31.46
CA ASP A 602 -16.96 -5.19 30.77
C ASP A 602 -18.14 -5.29 31.72
N GLU A 603 -18.14 -6.24 32.67
CA GLU A 603 -19.16 -6.35 33.74
C GLU A 603 -19.15 -5.13 34.67
N LEU A 604 -17.98 -4.57 34.99
CA LEU A 604 -17.86 -3.36 35.82
C LEU A 604 -18.29 -2.09 35.09
N VAL A 605 -18.12 -2.01 33.79
CA VAL A 605 -18.55 -0.86 32.96
C VAL A 605 -20.04 -0.91 32.67
N GLU A 606 -20.64 -2.11 32.57
CA GLU A 606 -22.09 -2.30 32.34
C GLU A 606 -22.95 -2.27 33.62
N ARG A 607 -22.35 -2.38 34.81
CA ARG A 607 -23.09 -2.31 36.09
C ARG A 607 -24.04 -1.12 36.26
N PRO A 608 -23.76 0.11 35.79
CA PRO A 608 -24.70 1.21 35.90
C PRO A 608 -26.06 0.96 35.22
N ALA A 609 -26.06 0.20 34.10
CA ALA A 609 -27.29 -0.11 33.39
C ALA A 609 -28.19 -1.11 34.14
N HIS A 610 -27.62 -2.08 34.85
CA HIS A 610 -28.36 -3.05 35.62
C HIS A 610 -28.91 -2.48 36.93
N ILE A 611 -28.23 -1.54 37.57
CA ILE A 611 -28.74 -0.84 38.77
C ILE A 611 -29.92 0.03 38.38
N ALA A 612 -29.84 0.78 37.28
CA ALA A 612 -30.94 1.59 36.78
C ALA A 612 -32.16 0.76 36.35
N GLN A 613 -31.96 -0.44 35.80
CA GLN A 613 -33.06 -1.36 35.47
C GLN A 613 -33.71 -1.98 36.71
N ASN A 614 -32.93 -2.29 37.72
CA ASN A 614 -33.48 -2.82 39.01
C ASN A 614 -34.20 -1.75 39.83
N GLU A 615 -33.73 -0.50 39.81
CA GLU A 615 -34.45 0.62 40.44
C GLU A 615 -35.72 0.99 39.67
N ALA A 616 -35.71 0.93 38.32
CA ALA A 616 -36.93 1.10 37.52
C ALA A 616 -37.93 -0.04 37.71
N ALA A 617 -37.46 -1.28 37.88
CA ALA A 617 -38.31 -2.45 38.20
C ALA A 617 -38.85 -2.38 39.62
N ALA A 618 -38.07 -1.91 40.59
CA ALA A 618 -38.51 -1.68 41.97
C ALA A 618 -39.51 -0.52 42.07
N SER A 619 -39.32 0.57 41.33
CA SER A 619 -40.29 1.69 41.25
C SER A 619 -41.58 1.27 40.57
N ASN A 620 -41.55 0.46 39.52
CA ASN A 620 -42.75 -0.06 38.87
C ASN A 620 -43.51 -1.05 39.77
N LYS A 621 -42.81 -1.82 40.59
CA LYS A 621 -43.45 -2.73 41.57
C LYS A 621 -44.08 -1.97 42.74
N ALA A 622 -43.46 -0.88 43.19
CA ALA A 622 -44.02 0.01 44.21
C ALA A 622 -45.27 0.79 43.71
N LEU A 623 -45.34 1.07 42.39
CA LEU A 623 -46.51 1.71 41.75
C LEU A 623 -47.66 0.72 41.49
N SER A 624 -47.40 -0.58 41.34
CA SER A 624 -48.44 -1.61 41.18
C SER A 624 -49.15 -1.98 42.52
N ASP A 625 -48.47 -1.78 43.63
CA ASP A 625 -48.99 -2.12 44.97
C ASP A 625 -49.77 -0.99 45.64
N ASN A 626 -50.03 0.16 44.96
CA ASN A 626 -50.77 1.28 45.47
C ASN A 626 -51.86 1.80 44.48
N PRO A 627 -53.10 1.27 44.50
CA PRO A 627 -54.14 1.56 43.51
C PRO A 627 -54.89 2.87 43.80
N GLY A 628 -54.22 4.00 43.98
CA GLY A 628 -54.89 5.24 44.42
C GLY A 628 -54.40 6.56 43.79
N VAL A 629 -53.55 6.58 42.76
CA VAL A 629 -53.12 7.86 42.15
C VAL A 629 -53.34 7.86 40.65
N ASN A 630 -54.40 8.56 40.24
CA ASN A 630 -54.74 8.82 38.85
C ASN A 630 -53.93 10.05 38.38
N LEU A 631 -52.84 9.81 37.65
CA LEU A 631 -52.05 10.87 37.02
C LEU A 631 -52.37 10.94 35.52
N ALA A 632 -53.17 11.95 35.18
CA ALA A 632 -53.43 12.35 33.81
C ALA A 632 -52.13 12.74 33.12
N SER A 633 -51.87 12.16 31.97
CA SER A 633 -50.69 12.36 31.13
C SER A 633 -50.64 13.80 30.55
N PRO A 634 -49.49 14.49 30.56
CA PRO A 634 -49.33 15.81 29.92
C PRO A 634 -48.72 15.66 28.50
N LEU A 635 -49.44 15.00 27.59
CA LEU A 635 -49.03 14.92 26.19
C LEU A 635 -50.14 15.34 25.20
N SER A 636 -50.79 16.49 25.50
CA SER A 636 -51.75 17.06 24.55
C SER A 636 -51.73 18.60 24.52
N ARG A 637 -50.54 19.19 24.43
CA ARG A 637 -50.42 20.63 24.09
C ARG A 637 -49.13 20.90 23.32
N LEU A 638 -49.08 20.46 22.06
CA LEU A 638 -48.15 20.99 21.05
C LEU A 638 -48.64 20.63 19.65
N THR A 639 -49.90 21.01 19.33
CA THR A 639 -50.35 21.12 17.93
C THR A 639 -51.45 22.17 17.87
N SER A 640 -51.07 23.43 17.78
CA SER A 640 -51.86 24.51 17.15
C SER A 640 -51.08 25.81 17.27
N HIS A 641 -50.31 26.08 16.23
CA HIS A 641 -50.10 27.46 15.70
C HIS A 641 -49.23 27.35 14.44
N SER A 642 -49.88 27.18 13.31
CA SER A 642 -49.38 27.57 12.00
C SER A 642 -50.48 28.40 11.34
N ARG A 643 -50.23 29.68 11.30
CA ARG A 643 -50.61 30.56 10.18
C ARG A 643 -49.48 31.53 9.95
#